data_243a3806dd4ca2b3bfd0ed2fc44a374c
#
_entry.id   243a3806dd4ca2b3bfd0ed2fc44a374c
#
_cell.length_a   1.000
_cell.length_b   1.000
_cell.length_c   1.000
_cell.angle_alpha   90.00
_cell.angle_beta   90.00
_cell.angle_gamma   90.00
#
_symmetry.space_group_name_H-M   'P 1'
#
loop_
_entity.id
_entity.type
_entity.pdbx_description
1 polymer ?
#
loop_
_entity_poly.entity_id
_entity_poly.type
_entity_poly.pdbx_seq_one_letter_code
_entity_poly.pdbx_strand_id
1 'polypeptide(L)'
;MAHRTTTHQAYDPRQVQEHIVETPLNEEMSKSFLEYAYSVIYARALPDARDGLKPVQRRIIYQMGEMNLTPDRPYMKSARVVGEVMGKLHPHGDSAIYEAMVRLAQPFAMRLALVDGHGNFGSLDDGPAASRYTEARLAPAALGMNADIDEDTVDFTPNYDNKLKEPTVLPAAIPNLLVNGGSGIAVGMATNMATHNLGEVVAAAKHLMAHPDATLEELMRYVPGPDWPGGGIIIGRNGIREAYETGRGTLTTRSMTHFENVTARKKAIVVTELPFMVGPERVLERISEGVKNRKLEGISGAIDLTDRHNGTRLVIEIKTGFDPNAVLAQLFRHTPLQDNFTMNNVALVDGRPHTMGLKEMLQVWIDHRRIVVRRRSEFRRRKALERLHLVEGLLLAMIDIDEVIQVIRTSDDADAAKSRLIAVFDLDDVQAQYILDLRLRRLTRMSRIELEAERDDLKRRIEELERILASAQELDRVVVDEMDQAVAEYGTPRRTVLLDEAEDGTLTPVTPHGDDSVAAAAMKAAAAAATLSSAEADVAAAAAARKAGEDAAAVAALQIDDEPCTVMLGASGTIARSTPAALDAWESRSTSDERTKDDHIVSIFRTTTRSSYGLVTSAGRLVLAHVVELPALAASPQTNVAGGIPADELIGMTESTDPIPGEHVVAAIPMDQRDDDGPTPAPLAIGTRAGVVKRWNREAPTTMDSWSVIDLKDGDSVLFAADAADEDRLVFIASDSSLLTFDAGNVRPQGRTAGGMAGIRLAEGCTAITFNVVPAGKIAWTYEEGDNGMFSASGAVVLTVAGDKDALPGTENGAAKVTPLEMYPTKGRGTGGVRSQRFLKGQNTLIFARVGMYPLHASTEGGSPVELPKPDMRRDASGVDLAAPVAFCG
;
A
#
# COMPACT_ATOMS: atom_id res chain seq x y z
N MET A 1 36.01 31.61 58.91
CA MET A 1 35.02 30.76 58.19
C MET A 1 33.71 30.92 58.95
N ALA A 2 32.79 31.70 58.44
CA ALA A 2 31.46 31.87 59.03
C ALA A 2 30.44 31.20 58.14
N HIS A 3 29.85 30.12 58.64
CA HIS A 3 28.73 29.44 57.98
C HIS A 3 27.51 30.40 57.97
N ARG A 4 27.15 30.88 56.77
CA ARG A 4 25.82 31.47 56.54
C ARG A 4 24.80 30.33 56.44
N THR A 5 24.05 30.08 57.50
CA THR A 5 22.81 29.32 57.52
C THR A 5 21.76 30.16 56.81
N THR A 6 21.45 29.80 55.53
CA THR A 6 20.22 30.26 54.90
C THR A 6 19.03 29.54 55.56
N THR A 7 18.34 30.26 56.42
CA THR A 7 17.03 29.82 56.90
C THR A 7 16.06 29.82 55.74
N HIS A 8 15.73 28.63 55.27
CA HIS A 8 14.55 28.41 54.44
C HIS A 8 13.32 28.81 55.27
N GLN A 9 12.73 29.96 54.97
CA GLN A 9 11.39 30.28 55.50
C GLN A 9 10.46 29.12 55.06
N ALA A 10 9.95 28.43 56.05
CA ALA A 10 8.94 27.40 55.80
C ALA A 10 7.73 28.01 55.08
N TYR A 11 7.38 27.46 53.92
CA TYR A 11 6.22 27.86 53.15
C TYR A 11 4.94 27.65 54.03
N ASP A 12 4.28 28.76 54.40
CA ASP A 12 2.98 28.70 55.11
C ASP A 12 1.86 28.82 54.03
N PRO A 13 1.13 27.74 53.75
CA PRO A 13 0.05 27.78 52.76
C PRO A 13 -1.07 28.79 53.09
N ARG A 14 -1.18 29.23 54.34
CA ARG A 14 -2.22 30.18 54.82
C ARG A 14 -1.90 31.65 54.46
N GLN A 15 -0.68 31.94 53.98
CA GLN A 15 -0.27 33.30 53.59
C GLN A 15 -0.38 33.54 52.07
N VAL A 16 -0.79 32.53 51.32
CA VAL A 16 -1.03 32.66 49.87
C VAL A 16 -2.44 33.21 49.65
N GLN A 17 -2.54 34.43 49.13
CA GLN A 17 -3.82 34.93 48.61
C GLN A 17 -4.12 34.17 47.32
N GLU A 18 -5.01 33.19 47.41
CA GLU A 18 -5.49 32.50 46.23
C GLU A 18 -6.34 33.48 45.40
N HIS A 19 -5.98 33.64 44.15
CA HIS A 19 -6.76 34.33 43.14
C HIS A 19 -7.48 33.28 42.28
N ILE A 20 -8.68 32.88 42.73
CA ILE A 20 -9.47 31.91 41.98
C ILE A 20 -10.15 32.65 40.82
N VAL A 21 -9.83 32.28 39.60
CA VAL A 21 -10.50 32.75 38.38
C VAL A 21 -11.39 31.62 37.87
N GLU A 22 -12.70 31.84 37.84
CA GLU A 22 -13.64 30.90 37.25
C GLU A 22 -13.50 30.98 35.74
N THR A 23 -13.04 29.87 35.13
CA THR A 23 -12.93 29.70 33.68
C THR A 23 -13.89 28.63 33.22
N PRO A 24 -14.78 28.88 32.23
CA PRO A 24 -15.64 27.85 31.67
C PRO A 24 -14.81 26.69 31.12
N LEU A 25 -15.18 25.46 31.47
CA LEU A 25 -14.44 24.25 31.07
C LEU A 25 -14.23 24.14 29.56
N ASN A 26 -15.23 24.53 28.77
CA ASN A 26 -15.13 24.52 27.30
C ASN A 26 -14.11 25.53 26.76
N GLU A 27 -13.93 26.69 27.38
CA GLU A 27 -12.94 27.68 27.01
C GLU A 27 -11.52 27.17 27.33
N GLU A 28 -11.31 26.66 28.54
CA GLU A 28 -10.03 26.10 28.97
C GLU A 28 -9.63 24.89 28.11
N MET A 29 -10.57 23.95 27.89
CA MET A 29 -10.32 22.80 27.03
C MET A 29 -9.99 23.22 25.59
N SER A 30 -10.72 24.19 25.04
CA SER A 30 -10.45 24.67 23.67
C SER A 30 -9.07 25.34 23.56
N LYS A 31 -8.71 26.17 24.53
CA LYS A 31 -7.41 26.85 24.57
C LYS A 31 -6.27 25.86 24.75
N SER A 32 -6.36 25.01 25.76
CA SER A 32 -5.32 23.99 26.04
C SER A 32 -5.16 23.01 24.89
N PHE A 33 -6.29 22.60 24.25
CA PHE A 33 -6.23 21.74 23.05
C PHE A 33 -5.56 22.43 21.86
N LEU A 34 -5.84 23.72 21.65
CA LEU A 34 -5.21 24.49 20.59
C LEU A 34 -3.70 24.66 20.81
N GLU A 35 -3.29 24.96 22.06
CA GLU A 35 -1.86 25.05 22.43
C GLU A 35 -1.16 23.69 22.26
N TYR A 36 -1.80 22.61 22.68
CA TYR A 36 -1.28 21.25 22.46
C TYR A 36 -1.17 20.93 20.98
N ALA A 37 -2.22 21.18 20.19
CA ALA A 37 -2.24 20.95 18.75
C ALA A 37 -1.12 21.71 18.05
N TYR A 38 -0.94 22.99 18.40
CA TYR A 38 0.14 23.82 17.90
C TYR A 38 1.52 23.22 18.23
N SER A 39 1.75 22.83 19.47
CA SER A 39 3.00 22.20 19.90
C SER A 39 3.29 20.90 19.15
N VAL A 40 2.27 20.04 18.95
CA VAL A 40 2.43 18.77 18.24
C VAL A 40 2.74 18.99 16.75
N ILE A 41 2.10 19.97 16.11
CA ILE A 41 2.32 20.29 14.69
C ILE A 41 3.73 20.83 14.48
N TYR A 42 4.13 21.86 15.23
CA TYR A 42 5.35 22.62 14.98
C TYR A 42 6.62 22.03 15.63
N ALA A 43 6.47 21.40 16.80
CA ALA A 43 7.62 20.97 17.59
C ALA A 43 7.76 19.44 17.74
N ARG A 44 6.95 18.63 17.08
CA ARG A 44 6.98 17.17 17.28
C ARG A 44 6.81 16.33 16.02
N ALA A 45 5.66 16.48 15.31
CA ALA A 45 5.23 15.49 14.34
C ALA A 45 5.68 15.74 12.91
N LEU A 46 5.74 17.01 12.47
CA LEU A 46 6.05 17.37 11.09
C LEU A 46 7.52 17.69 10.90
N PRO A 47 8.15 17.26 9.79
CA PRO A 47 9.50 17.68 9.41
C PRO A 47 9.50 19.10 8.83
N ASP A 48 10.63 19.81 8.94
CA ASP A 48 10.88 21.04 8.17
C ASP A 48 11.21 20.67 6.73
N ALA A 49 10.65 21.38 5.76
CA ALA A 49 10.81 21.06 4.35
C ALA A 49 12.24 21.26 3.84
N ARG A 50 13.03 22.10 4.48
CA ARG A 50 14.40 22.47 4.11
C ARG A 50 15.40 21.34 4.41
N ASP A 51 15.32 20.73 5.61
CA ASP A 51 16.25 19.67 6.04
C ASP A 51 15.61 18.28 6.18
N GLY A 52 14.28 18.18 6.04
CA GLY A 52 13.54 16.94 6.12
C GLY A 52 13.53 16.27 7.50
N LEU A 53 13.88 17.01 8.56
CA LEU A 53 14.01 16.48 9.90
C LEU A 53 12.91 16.98 10.85
N LYS A 54 12.46 16.11 11.72
CA LYS A 54 11.69 16.48 12.89
C LYS A 54 12.62 17.11 13.95
N PRO A 55 12.11 17.93 14.87
CA PRO A 55 12.94 18.56 15.89
C PRO A 55 13.84 17.58 16.68
N VAL A 56 13.30 16.43 17.10
CA VAL A 56 14.09 15.40 17.81
C VAL A 56 15.21 14.84 16.95
N GLN A 57 14.96 14.58 15.68
CA GLN A 57 15.96 14.05 14.74
C GLN A 57 17.08 15.07 14.48
N ARG A 58 16.71 16.35 14.26
CA ARG A 58 17.66 17.47 14.07
C ARG A 58 18.56 17.62 15.28
N ARG A 59 18.01 17.58 16.51
CA ARG A 59 18.75 17.67 17.76
C ARG A 59 19.71 16.48 17.96
N ILE A 60 19.30 15.27 17.54
CA ILE A 60 20.19 14.08 17.60
C ILE A 60 21.39 14.29 16.66
N ILE A 61 21.16 14.62 15.39
CA ILE A 61 22.24 14.77 14.39
C ILE A 61 23.16 15.93 14.78
N TYR A 62 22.62 17.07 15.19
CA TYR A 62 23.39 18.21 15.66
C TYR A 62 24.24 17.86 16.90
N GLN A 63 23.63 17.26 17.94
CA GLN A 63 24.37 16.92 19.17
C GLN A 63 25.44 15.86 18.92
N MET A 64 25.22 14.89 18.05
CA MET A 64 26.25 13.92 17.65
C MET A 64 27.42 14.61 16.93
N GLY A 65 27.16 15.65 16.14
CA GLY A 65 28.18 16.50 15.54
C GLY A 65 28.99 17.27 16.61
N GLU A 66 28.31 17.93 17.57
CA GLU A 66 28.92 18.60 18.70
C GLU A 66 29.79 17.67 19.57
N MET A 67 29.41 16.42 19.69
CA MET A 67 30.21 15.38 20.36
C MET A 67 31.38 14.86 19.52
N ASN A 68 31.53 15.34 18.29
CA ASN A 68 32.56 14.92 17.32
C ASN A 68 32.51 13.41 17.04
N LEU A 69 31.30 12.83 16.92
CA LEU A 69 31.04 11.40 16.61
C LEU A 69 31.04 11.16 15.10
N THR A 70 32.10 11.56 14.43
CA THR A 70 32.26 11.39 12.98
C THR A 70 32.52 9.91 12.58
N PRO A 71 32.34 9.53 11.31
CA PRO A 71 32.49 8.13 10.87
C PRO A 71 33.89 7.53 11.06
N ASP A 72 34.90 8.37 11.15
CA ASP A 72 36.30 7.98 11.42
C ASP A 72 36.60 7.77 12.91
N ARG A 73 35.67 8.14 13.81
CA ARG A 73 35.84 8.02 15.27
C ARG A 73 35.22 6.71 15.79
N PRO A 74 35.67 6.26 16.97
CA PRO A 74 35.05 5.12 17.64
C PRO A 74 33.57 5.35 17.94
N TYR A 75 32.80 4.27 17.96
CA TYR A 75 31.40 4.29 18.39
C TYR A 75 31.28 4.69 19.86
N MET A 76 30.18 5.33 20.20
CA MET A 76 29.80 5.72 21.56
C MET A 76 28.51 5.02 21.98
N LYS A 77 28.36 4.67 23.28
CA LYS A 77 27.14 4.10 23.83
C LYS A 77 25.94 4.97 23.51
N SER A 78 24.90 4.39 22.93
CA SER A 78 23.66 5.07 22.56
C SER A 78 23.02 5.80 23.74
N ALA A 79 23.06 5.18 24.92
CA ALA A 79 22.57 5.81 26.16
C ALA A 79 23.26 7.14 26.50
N ARG A 80 24.57 7.31 26.15
CA ARG A 80 25.27 8.57 26.36
C ARG A 80 24.81 9.63 25.38
N VAL A 81 24.65 9.28 24.10
CA VAL A 81 24.12 10.20 23.08
C VAL A 81 22.72 10.69 23.48
N VAL A 82 21.83 9.75 23.86
CA VAL A 82 20.48 10.05 24.33
C VAL A 82 20.50 10.99 25.55
N GLY A 83 21.37 10.72 26.53
CA GLY A 83 21.52 11.55 27.72
C GLY A 83 21.97 12.99 27.41
N GLU A 84 22.92 13.18 26.47
CA GLU A 84 23.39 14.50 26.04
C GLU A 84 22.29 15.27 25.29
N VAL A 85 21.55 14.61 24.39
CA VAL A 85 20.41 15.22 23.68
C VAL A 85 19.31 15.63 24.67
N MET A 86 18.95 14.74 25.59
CA MET A 86 17.91 14.99 26.59
C MET A 86 18.28 16.15 27.52
N GLY A 87 19.49 16.14 28.01
CA GLY A 87 19.95 17.14 28.98
C GLY A 87 20.19 18.52 28.40
N LYS A 88 20.53 18.63 27.10
CA LYS A 88 20.91 19.90 26.49
C LYS A 88 19.84 20.50 25.57
N LEU A 89 19.12 19.69 24.82
CA LEU A 89 18.29 20.16 23.69
C LEU A 89 16.85 19.71 23.74
N HIS A 90 16.56 18.47 24.17
CA HIS A 90 15.26 17.84 24.01
C HIS A 90 14.70 17.28 25.34
N PRO A 91 13.95 18.09 26.13
CA PRO A 91 13.52 17.73 27.49
C PRO A 91 12.31 16.76 27.48
N HIS A 92 12.48 15.58 26.86
CA HIS A 92 11.48 14.53 26.77
C HIS A 92 12.08 13.17 27.17
N GLY A 93 11.24 12.12 27.22
CA GLY A 93 11.66 10.78 27.65
C GLY A 93 12.80 10.22 26.80
N ASP A 94 13.73 9.54 27.47
CA ASP A 94 14.91 8.91 26.86
C ASP A 94 14.53 7.85 25.82
N SER A 95 13.46 7.10 26.06
CA SER A 95 12.94 6.10 25.10
C SER A 95 12.54 6.70 23.75
N ALA A 96 11.85 7.86 23.76
CA ALA A 96 11.44 8.53 22.54
C ALA A 96 12.65 9.04 21.71
N ILE A 97 13.69 9.55 22.41
CA ILE A 97 14.94 10.00 21.76
C ILE A 97 15.67 8.79 21.19
N TYR A 98 15.76 7.69 21.95
CA TYR A 98 16.42 6.48 21.50
C TYR A 98 15.74 5.87 20.28
N GLU A 99 14.42 5.73 20.29
CA GLU A 99 13.63 5.22 19.15
C GLU A 99 13.81 6.08 17.90
N ALA A 100 13.84 7.40 18.05
CA ALA A 100 14.12 8.31 16.93
C ALA A 100 15.54 8.10 16.37
N MET A 101 16.55 7.93 17.24
CA MET A 101 17.92 7.63 16.83
C MET A 101 18.03 6.26 16.15
N VAL A 102 17.35 5.25 16.68
CA VAL A 102 17.28 3.91 16.10
C VAL A 102 16.73 3.97 14.67
N ARG A 103 15.62 4.69 14.45
CA ARG A 103 15.04 4.83 13.12
C ARG A 103 15.99 5.47 12.11
N LEU A 104 16.81 6.46 12.54
CA LEU A 104 17.83 7.08 11.70
C LEU A 104 18.98 6.13 11.30
N ALA A 105 19.14 5.00 12.02
CA ALA A 105 20.15 3.99 11.76
C ALA A 105 19.63 2.77 10.98
N GLN A 106 18.32 2.59 10.86
CA GLN A 106 17.74 1.38 10.27
C GLN A 106 17.78 1.40 8.73
N PRO A 107 18.52 0.49 8.07
CA PRO A 107 18.67 0.49 6.61
C PRO A 107 17.40 0.07 5.86
N PHE A 108 16.42 -0.52 6.53
CA PHE A 108 15.10 -0.85 5.98
C PHE A 108 14.08 0.29 6.11
N ALA A 109 14.35 1.28 6.98
CA ALA A 109 13.49 2.45 7.17
C ALA A 109 14.02 3.70 6.43
N MET A 110 15.35 3.82 6.30
CA MET A 110 16.04 4.96 5.69
C MET A 110 16.67 4.55 4.35
N ARG A 111 16.36 5.29 3.29
CA ARG A 111 17.01 5.08 1.98
C ARG A 111 18.50 5.44 2.04
N LEU A 112 18.83 6.43 2.88
CA LEU A 112 20.16 6.87 3.20
C LEU A 112 20.26 7.11 4.71
N ALA A 113 20.85 6.16 5.44
CA ALA A 113 20.97 6.24 6.90
C ALA A 113 21.79 7.45 7.34
N LEU A 114 21.38 8.11 8.43
CA LEU A 114 22.07 9.25 9.02
C LEU A 114 22.85 8.88 10.30
N VAL A 115 22.55 7.74 10.90
CA VAL A 115 23.26 7.20 12.06
C VAL A 115 23.86 5.86 11.66
N ASP A 116 25.13 5.66 12.02
CA ASP A 116 25.83 4.37 11.92
C ASP A 116 25.75 3.67 13.29
N GLY A 117 24.97 2.59 13.35
CA GLY A 117 24.69 1.83 14.56
C GLY A 117 25.53 0.56 14.67
N HIS A 118 26.07 0.30 15.87
CA HIS A 118 26.75 -0.95 16.20
C HIS A 118 25.98 -1.71 17.30
N GLY A 119 25.63 -2.97 17.00
CA GLY A 119 24.77 -3.81 17.85
C GLY A 119 23.41 -4.08 17.19
N ASN A 120 22.42 -4.46 18.01
CA ASN A 120 21.06 -4.75 17.53
C ASN A 120 20.19 -3.49 17.54
N PHE A 121 19.96 -2.90 16.37
CA PHE A 121 19.05 -1.78 16.14
C PHE A 121 17.65 -2.23 15.67
N GLY A 122 17.30 -3.50 15.89
CA GLY A 122 16.00 -4.05 15.49
C GLY A 122 15.96 -4.55 14.05
N SER A 123 14.85 -5.16 13.73
CA SER A 123 14.44 -5.59 12.38
C SER A 123 13.06 -4.99 12.05
N LEU A 124 12.43 -5.46 10.98
CA LEU A 124 11.04 -5.07 10.66
C LEU A 124 10.03 -5.68 11.64
N ASP A 125 10.36 -6.84 12.23
CA ASP A 125 9.49 -7.58 13.16
C ASP A 125 9.90 -7.41 14.62
N ASP A 126 11.21 -7.28 14.90
CA ASP A 126 11.76 -7.19 16.26
C ASP A 126 12.23 -5.80 16.62
N GLY A 127 11.96 -5.36 17.84
CA GLY A 127 12.47 -4.12 18.40
C GLY A 127 13.99 -4.12 18.63
N PRO A 128 14.60 -2.93 18.82
CA PRO A 128 16.03 -2.80 19.10
C PRO A 128 16.37 -3.25 20.52
N ALA A 129 17.64 -3.60 20.74
CA ALA A 129 18.17 -3.78 22.09
C ALA A 129 18.17 -2.47 22.87
N ALA A 130 18.13 -2.52 24.19
CA ALA A 130 18.17 -1.31 25.04
C ALA A 130 19.42 -0.46 24.77
N SER A 131 19.30 0.87 24.90
CA SER A 131 20.34 1.87 24.55
C SER A 131 21.69 1.67 25.26
N ARG A 132 21.71 0.97 26.39
CA ARG A 132 22.94 0.62 27.12
C ARG A 132 23.78 -0.47 26.44
N TYR A 133 23.17 -1.26 25.52
CA TYR A 133 23.86 -2.33 24.79
C TYR A 133 24.31 -1.90 23.40
N THR A 134 23.65 -0.93 22.77
CA THR A 134 23.98 -0.44 21.45
C THR A 134 24.96 0.72 21.49
N GLU A 135 25.65 0.94 20.38
CA GLU A 135 26.59 2.04 20.18
C GLU A 135 26.26 2.74 18.84
N ALA A 136 26.55 4.03 18.76
CA ALA A 136 26.24 4.82 17.59
C ALA A 136 27.32 5.88 17.30
N ARG A 137 27.41 6.29 16.04
CA ARG A 137 28.12 7.46 15.53
C ARG A 137 27.37 8.00 14.31
N LEU A 138 27.75 9.15 13.80
CA LEU A 138 27.19 9.68 12.55
C LEU A 138 27.54 8.75 11.38
N ALA A 139 26.58 8.51 10.50
CA ALA A 139 26.83 7.93 9.19
C ALA A 139 27.45 8.96 8.25
N PRO A 140 28.17 8.58 7.17
CA PRO A 140 28.77 9.52 6.23
C PRO A 140 27.80 10.60 5.72
N ALA A 141 26.58 10.23 5.37
CA ALA A 141 25.57 11.15 4.87
C ALA A 141 25.17 12.26 5.89
N ALA A 142 25.28 11.99 7.19
CA ALA A 142 24.98 12.97 8.22
C ALA A 142 26.01 14.10 8.26
N LEU A 143 27.24 13.87 7.78
CA LEU A 143 28.22 14.95 7.62
C LEU A 143 27.72 15.99 6.63
N GLY A 144 27.10 15.56 5.52
CA GLY A 144 26.46 16.47 4.56
C GLY A 144 25.28 17.26 5.15
N MET A 145 24.58 16.70 6.16
CA MET A 145 23.51 17.41 6.84
C MET A 145 24.03 18.55 7.73
N ASN A 146 25.16 18.33 8.42
CA ASN A 146 25.79 19.31 9.36
C ASN A 146 26.89 20.16 8.70
N ALA A 147 27.17 20.00 7.41
CA ALA A 147 28.26 20.65 6.74
C ALA A 147 28.23 22.17 6.92
N ASP A 148 29.35 22.74 7.34
CA ASP A 148 29.55 24.20 7.51
C ASP A 148 28.58 24.88 8.51
N ILE A 149 28.05 24.14 9.50
CA ILE A 149 27.08 24.68 10.48
C ILE A 149 27.68 25.79 11.35
N ASP A 150 28.99 25.76 11.58
CA ASP A 150 29.72 26.74 12.36
C ASP A 150 30.05 28.02 11.55
N GLU A 151 29.69 28.09 10.27
CA GLU A 151 29.98 29.18 9.36
C GLU A 151 28.80 30.14 9.14
N ASP A 152 27.93 30.29 10.13
CA ASP A 152 26.77 31.22 10.10
C ASP A 152 25.76 30.86 8.98
N THR A 153 25.69 29.60 8.61
CA THR A 153 24.86 29.13 7.49
C THR A 153 23.37 29.08 7.80
N VAL A 154 23.00 28.87 9.06
CA VAL A 154 21.63 28.76 9.57
C VAL A 154 21.44 29.57 10.84
N ASP A 155 20.21 29.85 11.21
CA ASP A 155 19.86 30.56 12.44
C ASP A 155 19.83 29.62 13.62
N PHE A 156 20.24 30.17 14.77
CA PHE A 156 20.26 29.50 16.07
C PHE A 156 19.26 30.17 17.02
N THR A 157 18.47 29.36 17.73
CA THR A 157 17.54 29.80 18.78
C THR A 157 18.01 29.30 20.15
N PRO A 158 17.63 29.97 21.24
CA PRO A 158 17.84 29.42 22.58
C PRO A 158 17.18 28.05 22.73
N ASN A 159 17.85 27.15 23.47
CA ASN A 159 17.27 25.89 23.87
C ASN A 159 16.18 26.09 24.95
N TYR A 160 15.56 25.01 25.44
CA TYR A 160 14.44 25.03 26.39
C TYR A 160 14.73 25.76 27.74
N ASP A 161 15.99 25.81 28.18
CA ASP A 161 16.41 26.48 29.44
C ASP A 161 17.18 27.78 29.22
N ASN A 162 17.28 28.26 27.99
CA ASN A 162 17.99 29.48 27.54
C ASN A 162 19.48 29.51 27.86
N LYS A 163 20.14 28.35 28.13
CA LYS A 163 21.58 28.28 28.42
C LYS A 163 22.41 27.98 27.20
N LEU A 164 21.88 27.27 26.25
CA LEU A 164 22.53 26.88 25.01
C LEU A 164 21.73 27.36 23.81
N LYS A 165 22.33 27.27 22.64
CA LYS A 165 21.64 27.53 21.39
C LYS A 165 21.53 26.23 20.57
N GLU A 166 20.46 26.09 19.82
CA GLU A 166 20.23 25.00 18.89
C GLU A 166 19.91 25.55 17.50
N PRO A 167 20.25 24.81 16.42
CA PRO A 167 19.95 25.27 15.08
C PRO A 167 18.44 25.10 14.79
N THR A 168 17.85 26.11 14.13
CA THR A 168 16.43 26.06 13.69
C THR A 168 16.24 25.05 12.58
N VAL A 169 17.26 24.85 11.74
CA VAL A 169 17.31 23.94 10.59
C VAL A 169 18.78 23.57 10.36
N LEU A 170 19.07 22.42 9.77
CA LEU A 170 20.44 22.07 9.37
C LEU A 170 20.76 22.60 7.96
N PRO A 171 22.07 22.81 7.62
CA PRO A 171 22.48 23.23 6.29
C PRO A 171 22.05 22.29 5.16
N ALA A 172 21.94 20.98 5.42
CA ALA A 172 21.32 19.95 4.59
C ALA A 172 21.81 19.94 3.12
N ALA A 173 23.08 19.57 2.90
CA ALA A 173 23.63 19.41 1.55
C ALA A 173 22.94 18.26 0.75
N ILE A 174 22.13 17.46 1.42
CA ILE A 174 21.35 16.37 0.85
C ILE A 174 19.86 16.72 0.91
N PRO A 175 19.05 16.46 -0.13
CA PRO A 175 17.59 16.69 -0.13
C PRO A 175 16.87 15.63 0.71
N ASN A 176 17.13 15.63 2.03
CA ASN A 176 16.78 14.57 2.95
C ASN A 176 15.26 14.32 3.03
N LEU A 177 14.42 15.36 2.89
CA LEU A 177 12.96 15.20 2.87
C LEU A 177 12.50 14.25 1.77
N LEU A 178 13.04 14.39 0.56
CA LEU A 178 12.72 13.53 -0.58
C LEU A 178 13.43 12.18 -0.48
N VAL A 179 14.73 12.16 -0.12
CA VAL A 179 15.54 10.94 -0.11
C VAL A 179 15.03 9.95 0.94
N ASN A 180 14.84 10.40 2.17
CA ASN A 180 14.45 9.53 3.29
C ASN A 180 12.95 9.55 3.61
N GLY A 181 12.21 10.51 3.05
CA GLY A 181 10.80 10.66 3.37
C GLY A 181 10.54 10.88 4.87
N GLY A 182 9.39 10.46 5.33
CA GLY A 182 9.04 10.52 6.74
C GLY A 182 7.57 10.31 7.00
N SER A 183 7.23 9.83 8.19
CA SER A 183 5.85 9.68 8.62
C SER A 183 5.64 10.34 9.97
N GLY A 184 4.48 10.94 10.20
CA GLY A 184 4.15 11.60 11.47
C GLY A 184 2.67 11.86 11.60
N ILE A 185 2.16 11.67 12.82
CA ILE A 185 0.75 11.91 13.16
C ILE A 185 0.70 13.15 14.06
N ALA A 186 0.11 14.22 13.53
CA ALA A 186 -0.15 15.45 14.27
C ALA A 186 -1.64 15.56 14.63
N VAL A 187 -2.04 16.67 15.24
CA VAL A 187 -3.44 16.94 15.52
C VAL A 187 -4.12 17.49 14.26
N GLY A 188 -5.12 16.80 13.76
CA GLY A 188 -5.88 17.21 12.59
C GLY A 188 -5.18 16.99 11.23
N MET A 189 -3.95 16.47 11.23
CA MET A 189 -3.19 16.16 10.01
C MET A 189 -2.16 15.07 10.25
N ALA A 190 -1.75 14.41 9.18
CA ALA A 190 -0.66 13.44 9.21
C ALA A 190 0.25 13.65 7.99
N THR A 191 1.49 13.24 8.10
CA THR A 191 2.42 13.18 6.98
C THR A 191 2.87 11.75 6.76
N ASN A 192 2.98 11.34 5.49
CA ASN A 192 3.51 10.05 5.08
C ASN A 192 4.18 10.21 3.71
N MET A 193 5.49 10.36 3.72
CA MET A 193 6.28 10.64 2.53
C MET A 193 7.11 9.43 2.14
N ALA A 194 7.08 9.10 0.86
CA ALA A 194 7.90 8.04 0.29
C ALA A 194 9.38 8.42 0.20
N THR A 195 10.24 7.43 0.18
CA THR A 195 11.69 7.58 -0.03
C THR A 195 12.02 7.62 -1.53
N HIS A 196 13.12 8.31 -1.91
CA HIS A 196 13.56 8.46 -3.30
C HIS A 196 15.06 8.23 -3.46
N ASN A 197 15.50 8.01 -4.69
CA ASN A 197 16.91 7.88 -5.03
C ASN A 197 17.61 9.25 -5.01
N LEU A 198 18.76 9.35 -4.34
CA LEU A 198 19.52 10.61 -4.24
C LEU A 198 19.94 11.15 -5.61
N GLY A 199 20.49 10.28 -6.48
CA GLY A 199 20.94 10.69 -7.81
C GLY A 199 19.82 11.24 -8.68
N GLU A 200 18.65 10.60 -8.63
CA GLU A 200 17.45 11.02 -9.37
C GLU A 200 16.93 12.37 -8.87
N VAL A 201 16.82 12.54 -7.55
CA VAL A 201 16.35 13.80 -6.93
C VAL A 201 17.28 14.95 -7.25
N VAL A 202 18.60 14.73 -7.17
CA VAL A 202 19.59 15.74 -7.53
C VAL A 202 19.55 16.06 -9.03
N ALA A 203 19.38 15.09 -9.90
CA ALA A 203 19.25 15.32 -11.34
C ALA A 203 18.01 16.17 -11.67
N ALA A 204 16.88 15.91 -11.01
CA ALA A 204 15.67 16.72 -11.13
C ALA A 204 15.87 18.15 -10.58
N ALA A 205 16.56 18.29 -9.43
CA ALA A 205 16.87 19.60 -8.86
C ALA A 205 17.74 20.45 -9.79
N LYS A 206 18.78 19.86 -10.38
CA LYS A 206 19.64 20.50 -11.39
C LYS A 206 18.84 20.92 -12.63
N HIS A 207 17.95 20.06 -13.11
CA HIS A 207 17.07 20.39 -14.22
C HIS A 207 16.15 21.57 -13.90
N LEU A 208 15.54 21.57 -12.70
CA LEU A 208 14.68 22.66 -12.23
C LEU A 208 15.44 23.98 -12.06
N MET A 209 16.71 23.96 -11.60
CA MET A 209 17.56 25.15 -11.51
C MET A 209 17.88 25.73 -12.89
N ALA A 210 18.11 24.87 -13.89
CA ALA A 210 18.37 25.29 -15.28
C ALA A 210 17.09 25.73 -16.01
N HIS A 211 15.94 25.16 -15.67
CA HIS A 211 14.63 25.40 -16.28
C HIS A 211 13.56 25.64 -15.20
N PRO A 212 13.43 26.86 -14.65
CA PRO A 212 12.49 27.14 -13.55
C PRO A 212 11.01 26.87 -13.90
N ASP A 213 10.66 26.94 -15.20
CA ASP A 213 9.31 26.65 -15.70
C ASP A 213 9.09 25.16 -16.01
N ALA A 214 10.03 24.27 -15.68
CA ALA A 214 9.93 22.84 -15.93
C ALA A 214 8.57 22.27 -15.44
N THR A 215 7.95 21.47 -16.32
CA THR A 215 6.69 20.79 -16.03
C THR A 215 6.89 19.58 -15.11
N LEU A 216 5.80 19.07 -14.54
CA LEU A 216 5.87 17.83 -13.74
C LEU A 216 6.37 16.64 -14.58
N GLU A 217 5.93 16.51 -15.83
CA GLU A 217 6.35 15.44 -16.73
C GLU A 217 7.86 15.47 -17.01
N GLU A 218 8.44 16.65 -17.14
CA GLU A 218 9.88 16.78 -17.33
C GLU A 218 10.65 16.35 -16.08
N LEU A 219 10.17 16.74 -14.89
CA LEU A 219 10.77 16.31 -13.61
C LEU A 219 10.62 14.81 -13.39
N MET A 220 9.48 14.21 -13.76
CA MET A 220 9.23 12.78 -13.65
C MET A 220 10.08 11.92 -14.59
N ARG A 221 10.77 12.50 -15.58
CA ARG A 221 11.79 11.78 -16.36
C ARG A 221 13.05 11.50 -15.53
N TYR A 222 13.35 12.37 -14.57
CA TYR A 222 14.50 12.20 -13.65
C TYR A 222 14.10 11.46 -12.38
N VAL A 223 12.91 11.75 -11.81
CA VAL A 223 12.35 11.06 -10.63
C VAL A 223 11.06 10.36 -11.04
N PRO A 224 11.15 9.17 -11.64
CA PRO A 224 9.97 8.48 -12.17
C PRO A 224 9.03 7.96 -11.07
N GLY A 225 9.51 7.82 -9.84
CA GLY A 225 8.76 7.36 -8.69
C GLY A 225 9.62 7.10 -7.46
N PRO A 226 9.02 6.71 -6.34
CA PRO A 226 9.71 6.36 -5.11
C PRO A 226 10.76 5.25 -5.28
N ASP A 227 11.72 5.21 -4.37
CA ASP A 227 12.77 4.19 -4.29
C ASP A 227 12.89 3.69 -2.85
N TRP A 228 12.32 2.52 -2.60
CA TRP A 228 12.24 1.95 -1.26
C TRP A 228 13.59 1.42 -0.78
N PRO A 229 13.90 1.53 0.52
CA PRO A 229 15.12 0.98 1.10
C PRO A 229 15.27 -0.53 0.87
N GLY A 230 14.19 -1.29 0.93
CA GLY A 230 14.15 -2.75 0.75
C GLY A 230 13.94 -3.21 -0.69
N GLY A 231 13.77 -2.31 -1.66
CA GLY A 231 13.43 -2.66 -3.04
C GLY A 231 11.95 -2.95 -3.26
N GLY A 232 11.62 -4.05 -3.94
CA GLY A 232 10.25 -4.40 -4.34
C GLY A 232 9.81 -3.74 -5.65
N ILE A 233 8.54 -3.88 -5.96
CA ILE A 233 7.93 -3.43 -7.22
C ILE A 233 6.82 -2.43 -6.90
N ILE A 234 6.77 -1.28 -7.59
CA ILE A 234 5.61 -0.39 -7.59
C ILE A 234 4.88 -0.56 -8.92
N ILE A 235 3.55 -0.76 -8.85
CA ILE A 235 2.70 -1.00 -10.01
C ILE A 235 1.79 0.22 -10.24
N GLY A 236 1.77 0.69 -11.48
CA GLY A 236 1.00 1.86 -11.92
C GLY A 236 1.67 3.19 -11.57
N ARG A 237 1.55 4.19 -12.46
CA ARG A 237 2.11 5.54 -12.27
C ARG A 237 1.08 6.59 -11.88
N ASN A 238 -0.21 6.28 -11.97
CA ASN A 238 -1.26 7.25 -11.73
C ASN A 238 -1.21 7.82 -10.30
N GLY A 239 -1.08 6.94 -9.28
CA GLY A 239 -0.92 7.37 -7.89
C GLY A 239 0.37 8.13 -7.61
N ILE A 240 1.47 7.79 -8.30
CA ILE A 240 2.75 8.55 -8.23
C ILE A 240 2.54 9.95 -8.79
N ARG A 241 1.94 10.06 -9.99
CA ARG A 241 1.67 11.33 -10.66
C ARG A 241 0.78 12.22 -9.79
N GLU A 242 -0.32 11.67 -9.27
CA GLU A 242 -1.22 12.38 -8.37
C GLU A 242 -0.49 12.90 -7.12
N ALA A 243 0.34 12.05 -6.49
CA ALA A 243 1.14 12.44 -5.32
C ALA A 243 2.18 13.53 -5.65
N TYR A 244 2.79 13.50 -6.81
CA TYR A 244 3.78 14.49 -7.23
C TYR A 244 3.13 15.81 -7.67
N GLU A 245 1.89 15.79 -8.13
CA GLU A 245 1.13 16.98 -8.49
C GLU A 245 0.48 17.64 -7.27
N THR A 246 -0.23 16.86 -6.46
CA THR A 246 -1.11 17.38 -5.39
C THR A 246 -0.53 17.20 -3.98
N GLY A 247 0.54 16.44 -3.83
CA GLY A 247 1.07 16.00 -2.53
C GLY A 247 0.33 14.80 -1.92
N ARG A 248 -0.65 14.21 -2.61
CA ARG A 248 -1.43 13.05 -2.14
C ARG A 248 -1.62 12.05 -3.26
N GLY A 249 -1.49 10.76 -2.94
CA GLY A 249 -1.71 9.68 -3.89
C GLY A 249 -1.49 8.32 -3.24
N THR A 250 -1.99 7.25 -3.84
CA THR A 250 -1.84 5.89 -3.33
C THR A 250 -1.05 5.06 -4.32
N LEU A 251 -0.05 4.33 -3.82
CA LEU A 251 0.86 3.48 -4.59
C LEU A 251 0.65 2.03 -4.20
N THR A 252 0.55 1.15 -5.18
CA THR A 252 0.54 -0.30 -4.93
C THR A 252 1.96 -0.82 -4.98
N THR A 253 2.44 -1.39 -3.87
CA THR A 253 3.77 -2.00 -3.74
C THR A 253 3.64 -3.51 -3.64
N ARG A 254 4.41 -4.24 -4.42
CA ARG A 254 4.43 -5.71 -4.49
C ARG A 254 5.82 -6.25 -4.21
N SER A 255 5.86 -7.42 -3.59
CA SER A 255 7.09 -8.18 -3.34
C SER A 255 7.78 -8.62 -4.62
N MET A 256 9.11 -8.72 -4.57
CA MET A 256 9.88 -9.42 -5.60
C MET A 256 9.83 -10.92 -5.31
N THR A 257 9.38 -11.72 -6.28
CA THR A 257 9.21 -13.16 -6.14
C THR A 257 9.78 -13.91 -7.34
N HIS A 258 10.14 -15.19 -7.15
CA HIS A 258 10.48 -16.10 -8.25
C HIS A 258 10.10 -17.53 -7.85
N PHE A 259 10.00 -18.42 -8.86
CA PHE A 259 9.69 -19.84 -8.63
C PHE A 259 10.97 -20.66 -8.52
N GLU A 260 11.02 -21.56 -7.54
CA GLU A 260 12.08 -22.56 -7.41
C GLU A 260 11.51 -23.99 -7.31
N ASN A 261 12.28 -24.97 -7.77
CA ASN A 261 11.94 -26.37 -7.57
C ASN A 261 12.58 -26.87 -6.25
N VAL A 262 11.76 -27.15 -5.25
CA VAL A 262 12.22 -27.75 -3.98
C VAL A 262 12.59 -29.23 -4.20
N THR A 263 11.80 -29.92 -5.02
CA THR A 263 12.08 -31.30 -5.49
C THR A 263 11.62 -31.42 -6.96
N ALA A 264 11.91 -32.53 -7.62
CA ALA A 264 11.46 -32.79 -8.99
C ALA A 264 9.93 -32.67 -9.21
N ARG A 265 9.12 -32.71 -8.13
CA ARG A 265 7.65 -32.66 -8.17
C ARG A 265 7.03 -31.54 -7.33
N LYS A 266 7.82 -30.77 -6.59
CA LYS A 266 7.33 -29.75 -5.66
C LYS A 266 7.97 -28.39 -5.98
N LYS A 267 7.14 -27.40 -6.27
CA LYS A 267 7.55 -26.02 -6.54
C LYS A 267 7.40 -25.17 -5.28
N ALA A 268 8.15 -24.08 -5.18
CA ALA A 268 7.98 -23.04 -4.18
C ALA A 268 8.01 -21.66 -4.82
N ILE A 269 7.32 -20.72 -4.17
CA ILE A 269 7.44 -19.29 -4.39
C ILE A 269 8.49 -18.78 -3.42
N VAL A 270 9.55 -18.16 -3.92
CA VAL A 270 10.60 -17.55 -3.11
C VAL A 270 10.46 -16.03 -3.20
N VAL A 271 10.33 -15.39 -2.03
CA VAL A 271 10.25 -13.93 -1.90
C VAL A 271 11.62 -13.41 -1.52
N THR A 272 12.15 -12.48 -2.30
CA THR A 272 13.49 -11.87 -2.09
C THR A 272 13.43 -10.42 -1.65
N GLU A 273 12.33 -9.72 -1.91
CA GLU A 273 12.09 -8.35 -1.44
C GLU A 273 10.63 -8.21 -1.04
N LEU A 274 10.39 -7.46 0.03
CA LEU A 274 9.06 -7.22 0.59
C LEU A 274 8.62 -5.76 0.35
N PRO A 275 7.32 -5.45 0.41
CA PRO A 275 6.83 -4.08 0.42
C PRO A 275 7.45 -3.26 1.55
N PHE A 276 7.48 -1.94 1.38
CA PHE A 276 8.09 -1.03 2.33
C PHE A 276 7.48 -1.18 3.74
N MET A 277 8.34 -1.37 4.75
CA MET A 277 7.97 -1.57 6.17
C MET A 277 7.15 -2.83 6.46
N VAL A 278 7.17 -3.82 5.59
CA VAL A 278 6.57 -5.14 5.83
C VAL A 278 7.67 -6.14 6.25
N GLY A 279 7.48 -6.79 7.40
CA GLY A 279 8.39 -7.82 7.91
C GLY A 279 8.01 -9.24 7.47
N PRO A 280 8.99 -10.15 7.38
CA PRO A 280 8.76 -11.56 7.02
C PRO A 280 7.80 -12.28 7.98
N GLU A 281 7.90 -12.04 9.30
CA GLU A 281 7.03 -12.69 10.30
C GLU A 281 5.56 -12.32 10.10
N ARG A 282 5.28 -11.04 9.83
CA ARG A 282 3.93 -10.56 9.52
C ARG A 282 3.34 -11.27 8.29
N VAL A 283 4.15 -11.51 7.26
CA VAL A 283 3.73 -12.26 6.06
C VAL A 283 3.42 -13.71 6.42
N LEU A 284 4.32 -14.39 7.16
CA LEU A 284 4.13 -15.77 7.61
C LEU A 284 2.90 -15.94 8.49
N GLU A 285 2.65 -14.99 9.40
CA GLU A 285 1.46 -14.98 10.24
C GLU A 285 0.19 -14.92 9.40
N ARG A 286 0.13 -13.99 8.42
CA ARG A 286 -1.01 -13.87 7.51
C ARG A 286 -1.20 -15.08 6.61
N ILE A 287 -0.13 -15.70 6.13
CA ILE A 287 -0.19 -16.97 5.40
C ILE A 287 -0.77 -18.08 6.31
N SER A 288 -0.26 -18.20 7.56
CA SER A 288 -0.75 -19.18 8.51
C SER A 288 -2.24 -18.99 8.85
N GLU A 289 -2.65 -17.75 9.10
CA GLU A 289 -4.07 -17.41 9.31
C GLU A 289 -4.92 -17.73 8.07
N GLY A 290 -4.47 -17.35 6.87
CA GLY A 290 -5.15 -17.61 5.63
C GLY A 290 -5.35 -19.11 5.35
N VAL A 291 -4.33 -19.92 5.59
CA VAL A 291 -4.41 -21.38 5.45
C VAL A 291 -5.36 -22.00 6.51
N LYS A 292 -5.29 -21.56 7.78
CA LYS A 292 -6.20 -22.03 8.85
C LYS A 292 -7.65 -21.69 8.56
N ASN A 293 -7.90 -20.49 8.04
CA ASN A 293 -9.24 -20.00 7.72
C ASN A 293 -9.70 -20.45 6.31
N ARG A 294 -8.92 -21.27 5.61
CA ARG A 294 -9.18 -21.73 4.23
C ARG A 294 -9.31 -20.61 3.20
N LYS A 295 -8.66 -19.45 3.46
CA LYS A 295 -8.57 -18.33 2.51
C LYS A 295 -7.42 -18.49 1.53
N LEU A 296 -6.41 -19.26 1.91
CA LEU A 296 -5.25 -19.61 1.10
C LEU A 296 -5.18 -21.13 0.97
N GLU A 297 -5.30 -21.60 -0.26
CA GLU A 297 -5.17 -23.01 -0.58
C GLU A 297 -3.91 -23.28 -1.41
N GLY A 298 -3.51 -24.54 -1.50
CA GLY A 298 -2.34 -24.94 -2.28
C GLY A 298 -0.99 -24.74 -1.59
N ILE A 299 -0.93 -24.21 -0.36
CA ILE A 299 0.30 -24.02 0.41
C ILE A 299 0.55 -25.24 1.30
N SER A 300 1.76 -25.84 1.22
CA SER A 300 2.17 -26.96 2.07
C SER A 300 3.03 -26.54 3.25
N GLY A 301 3.73 -25.40 3.15
CA GLY A 301 4.57 -24.83 4.20
C GLY A 301 5.09 -23.46 3.79
N ALA A 302 5.47 -22.65 4.77
CA ALA A 302 6.16 -21.39 4.55
C ALA A 302 7.26 -21.25 5.60
N ILE A 303 8.48 -20.91 5.17
CA ILE A 303 9.68 -20.88 6.01
C ILE A 303 10.45 -19.60 5.69
N ASP A 304 10.89 -18.89 6.73
CA ASP A 304 11.85 -17.79 6.61
C ASP A 304 13.28 -18.32 6.68
N LEU A 305 14.04 -18.08 5.63
CA LEU A 305 15.46 -18.38 5.49
C LEU A 305 16.31 -17.11 5.32
N THR A 306 15.77 -15.97 5.77
CA THR A 306 16.45 -14.67 5.71
C THR A 306 17.73 -14.69 6.54
N ASP A 307 18.86 -14.30 5.94
CA ASP A 307 20.14 -14.18 6.62
C ASP A 307 20.93 -12.94 6.14
N ARG A 308 22.06 -12.65 6.81
CA ARG A 308 22.89 -11.48 6.47
C ARG A 308 23.64 -11.60 5.13
N HIS A 309 23.81 -12.81 4.61
CA HIS A 309 24.57 -13.07 3.39
C HIS A 309 23.66 -13.09 2.16
N ASN A 310 22.49 -13.71 2.29
CA ASN A 310 21.56 -13.90 1.16
C ASN A 310 20.44 -12.84 1.14
N GLY A 311 20.32 -12.03 2.19
CA GLY A 311 19.21 -11.07 2.32
C GLY A 311 17.88 -11.76 2.65
N THR A 312 16.78 -11.09 2.32
CA THR A 312 15.42 -11.63 2.52
C THR A 312 15.20 -12.87 1.64
N ARG A 313 14.82 -13.98 2.28
CA ARG A 313 14.50 -15.25 1.59
C ARG A 313 13.35 -15.97 2.31
N LEU A 314 12.14 -15.68 1.87
CA LEU A 314 10.94 -16.34 2.37
C LEU A 314 10.51 -17.41 1.35
N VAL A 315 10.48 -18.68 1.75
CA VAL A 315 10.16 -19.81 0.89
C VAL A 315 8.76 -20.33 1.20
N ILE A 316 7.85 -20.24 0.22
CA ILE A 316 6.47 -20.67 0.33
C ILE A 316 6.28 -21.91 -0.56
N GLU A 317 6.19 -23.07 0.06
CA GLU A 317 6.08 -24.36 -0.62
C GLU A 317 4.64 -24.63 -1.11
N ILE A 318 4.49 -25.07 -2.36
CA ILE A 318 3.22 -25.33 -2.99
C ILE A 318 2.90 -26.82 -2.96
N LYS A 319 1.63 -27.16 -2.67
CA LYS A 319 1.13 -28.54 -2.76
C LYS A 319 1.15 -29.04 -4.20
N THR A 320 1.52 -30.31 -4.38
CA THR A 320 1.49 -30.96 -5.69
C THR A 320 0.08 -30.89 -6.29
N GLY A 321 -0.04 -30.46 -7.55
CA GLY A 321 -1.31 -30.34 -8.26
C GLY A 321 -1.96 -28.94 -8.25
N PHE A 322 -1.35 -27.97 -7.53
CA PHE A 322 -1.78 -26.57 -7.56
C PHE A 322 -0.92 -25.76 -8.54
N ASP A 323 -1.55 -24.79 -9.21
CA ASP A 323 -0.83 -23.85 -10.07
C ASP A 323 -0.11 -22.80 -9.24
N PRO A 324 1.23 -22.64 -9.38
CA PRO A 324 2.00 -21.65 -8.65
C PRO A 324 1.53 -20.21 -8.87
N ASN A 325 1.04 -19.85 -10.07
CA ASN A 325 0.59 -18.52 -10.41
C ASN A 325 -0.73 -18.19 -9.70
N ALA A 326 -1.67 -19.13 -9.66
CA ALA A 326 -2.92 -18.95 -8.94
C ALA A 326 -2.69 -18.79 -7.42
N VAL A 327 -1.75 -19.58 -6.87
CA VAL A 327 -1.36 -19.44 -5.45
C VAL A 327 -0.70 -18.08 -5.20
N LEU A 328 0.19 -17.62 -6.10
CA LEU A 328 0.84 -16.31 -5.98
C LEU A 328 -0.18 -15.17 -6.04
N ALA A 329 -1.17 -15.26 -6.92
CA ALA A 329 -2.24 -14.25 -7.03
C ALA A 329 -3.08 -14.18 -5.73
N GLN A 330 -3.42 -15.32 -5.12
CA GLN A 330 -4.08 -15.37 -3.81
C GLN A 330 -3.21 -14.76 -2.71
N LEU A 331 -1.90 -15.04 -2.73
CA LEU A 331 -0.95 -14.48 -1.77
C LEU A 331 -0.88 -12.95 -1.86
N PHE A 332 -0.84 -12.37 -3.06
CA PHE A 332 -0.85 -10.91 -3.24
C PHE A 332 -2.15 -10.28 -2.74
N ARG A 333 -3.28 -10.96 -2.88
CA ARG A 333 -4.57 -10.45 -2.42
C ARG A 333 -4.76 -10.55 -0.91
N HIS A 334 -4.29 -11.64 -0.27
CA HIS A 334 -4.65 -11.96 1.11
C HIS A 334 -3.52 -11.76 2.11
N THR A 335 -2.34 -11.37 1.65
CA THR A 335 -1.17 -11.17 2.51
C THR A 335 -0.48 -9.85 2.18
N PRO A 336 0.35 -9.33 3.10
CA PRO A 336 1.14 -8.13 2.85
C PRO A 336 2.28 -8.31 1.81
N LEU A 337 2.27 -9.37 1.01
CA LEU A 337 3.13 -9.48 -0.18
C LEU A 337 2.77 -8.44 -1.26
N GLN A 338 1.56 -7.93 -1.22
CA GLN A 338 1.15 -6.69 -1.88
C GLN A 338 0.50 -5.78 -0.83
N ASP A 339 0.90 -4.52 -0.79
CA ASP A 339 0.38 -3.53 0.16
C ASP A 339 0.31 -2.15 -0.50
N ASN A 340 -0.60 -1.31 -0.02
CA ASN A 340 -0.79 0.04 -0.52
C ASN A 340 -0.07 1.04 0.38
N PHE A 341 0.69 1.93 -0.24
CA PHE A 341 1.33 3.05 0.44
C PHE A 341 0.64 4.36 0.05
N THR A 342 -0.05 4.99 0.99
CA THR A 342 -0.72 6.28 0.75
C THR A 342 0.23 7.42 1.08
N MET A 343 0.63 8.18 0.06
CA MET A 343 1.43 9.39 0.21
C MET A 343 0.57 10.56 0.68
N ASN A 344 1.10 11.33 1.64
CA ASN A 344 0.57 12.60 2.08
C ASN A 344 1.75 13.51 2.45
N ASN A 345 2.18 14.35 1.52
CA ASN A 345 3.43 15.12 1.60
C ASN A 345 3.22 16.42 2.37
N VAL A 346 3.06 16.33 3.69
CA VAL A 346 2.89 17.49 4.57
C VAL A 346 4.17 17.78 5.33
N ALA A 347 4.75 18.96 5.15
CA ALA A 347 5.91 19.44 5.90
C ALA A 347 5.75 20.91 6.32
N LEU A 348 6.65 21.40 7.15
CA LEU A 348 6.69 22.80 7.56
C LEU A 348 7.48 23.63 6.55
N VAL A 349 6.84 24.64 5.97
CA VAL A 349 7.46 25.69 5.14
C VAL A 349 7.27 27.00 5.86
N ASP A 350 8.35 27.72 6.20
CA ASP A 350 8.32 28.97 6.99
C ASP A 350 7.45 28.86 8.26
N GLY A 351 7.55 27.71 8.94
CA GLY A 351 6.80 27.44 10.15
C GLY A 351 5.30 27.18 9.92
N ARG A 352 4.83 26.86 8.71
CA ARG A 352 3.44 26.54 8.40
C ARG A 352 3.31 25.15 7.77
N PRO A 353 2.35 24.32 8.17
CA PRO A 353 2.10 23.05 7.51
C PRO A 353 1.62 23.30 6.08
N HIS A 354 2.28 22.67 5.13
CA HIS A 354 1.95 22.77 3.71
C HIS A 354 1.99 21.39 3.05
N THR A 355 1.01 21.11 2.19
CA THR A 355 0.99 19.88 1.38
C THR A 355 1.62 20.19 0.03
N MET A 356 2.69 19.51 -0.33
CA MET A 356 3.54 19.87 -1.45
C MET A 356 3.64 18.76 -2.50
N GLY A 357 3.60 19.17 -3.77
CA GLY A 357 4.02 18.33 -4.89
C GLY A 357 5.54 18.25 -5.02
N LEU A 358 6.01 17.43 -5.97
CA LEU A 358 7.44 17.19 -6.20
C LEU A 358 8.21 18.50 -6.52
N LYS A 359 7.69 19.30 -7.46
CA LYS A 359 8.35 20.55 -7.87
C LYS A 359 8.54 21.52 -6.71
N GLU A 360 7.53 21.65 -5.86
CA GLU A 360 7.57 22.56 -4.72
C GLU A 360 8.57 22.09 -3.65
N MET A 361 8.61 20.77 -3.35
CA MET A 361 9.60 20.20 -2.42
C MET A 361 11.04 20.43 -2.91
N LEU A 362 11.29 20.24 -4.21
CA LEU A 362 12.58 20.52 -4.83
C LEU A 362 12.94 22.02 -4.70
N GLN A 363 11.98 22.91 -5.00
CA GLN A 363 12.21 24.36 -4.94
C GLN A 363 12.59 24.84 -3.54
N VAL A 364 11.86 24.39 -2.50
CA VAL A 364 12.14 24.75 -1.09
C VAL A 364 13.55 24.34 -0.70
N TRP A 365 13.98 23.13 -1.08
CA TRP A 365 15.35 22.69 -0.77
C TRP A 365 16.41 23.44 -1.57
N ILE A 366 16.19 23.71 -2.87
CA ILE A 366 17.13 24.49 -3.70
C ILE A 366 17.32 25.89 -3.11
N ASP A 367 16.22 26.55 -2.74
CA ASP A 367 16.29 27.91 -2.17
C ASP A 367 16.99 27.91 -0.82
N HIS A 368 16.77 26.89 0.01
CA HIS A 368 17.53 26.72 1.25
C HIS A 368 19.03 26.54 0.96
N ARG A 369 19.42 25.72 0.00
CA ARG A 369 20.84 25.54 -0.39
C ARG A 369 21.46 26.86 -0.88
N ARG A 370 20.74 27.65 -1.67
CA ARG A 370 21.19 28.97 -2.10
C ARG A 370 21.47 29.91 -0.92
N ILE A 371 20.59 29.91 0.08
CA ILE A 371 20.75 30.69 1.31
C ILE A 371 22.00 30.23 2.08
N VAL A 372 22.14 28.92 2.27
CA VAL A 372 23.29 28.34 2.99
C VAL A 372 24.61 28.67 2.31
N VAL A 373 24.74 28.49 1.01
CA VAL A 373 25.96 28.78 0.24
C VAL A 373 26.28 30.29 0.27
N ARG A 374 25.28 31.15 0.16
CA ARG A 374 25.42 32.59 0.26
C ARG A 374 25.96 33.01 1.63
N ARG A 375 25.30 32.62 2.72
CA ARG A 375 25.67 32.94 4.10
C ARG A 375 27.08 32.42 4.43
N ARG A 376 27.39 31.19 4.03
CA ARG A 376 28.73 30.61 4.15
C ARG A 376 29.79 31.46 3.41
N SER A 377 29.50 31.86 2.18
CA SER A 377 30.42 32.67 1.37
C SER A 377 30.65 34.05 1.99
N GLU A 378 29.61 34.66 2.53
CA GLU A 378 29.70 35.93 3.28
C GLU A 378 30.53 35.74 4.55
N PHE A 379 30.34 34.68 5.31
CA PHE A 379 31.12 34.34 6.49
C PHE A 379 32.60 34.15 6.14
N ARG A 380 32.90 33.33 5.14
CA ARG A 380 34.24 33.04 4.67
C ARG A 380 34.94 34.30 4.15
N ARG A 381 34.23 35.15 3.40
CA ARG A 381 34.71 36.43 2.94
C ARG A 381 35.07 37.34 4.12
N ARG A 382 34.17 37.50 5.08
CA ARG A 382 34.42 38.30 6.30
C ARG A 382 35.67 37.80 7.04
N LYS A 383 35.78 36.49 7.26
CA LYS A 383 36.95 35.90 7.92
C LYS A 383 38.23 36.05 7.12
N ALA A 384 38.18 35.94 5.82
CA ALA A 384 39.33 36.17 4.95
C ALA A 384 39.79 37.66 4.97
N LEU A 385 38.83 38.61 4.94
CA LEU A 385 39.11 40.05 5.07
C LEU A 385 39.67 40.39 6.44
N GLU A 386 39.10 39.87 7.54
CA GLU A 386 39.65 40.02 8.91
C GLU A 386 41.10 39.51 8.98
N ARG A 387 41.38 38.36 8.39
CA ARG A 387 42.71 37.76 8.38
C ARG A 387 43.66 38.52 7.47
N LEU A 388 43.24 38.93 6.27
CA LEU A 388 44.02 39.72 5.33
C LEU A 388 44.47 41.02 5.97
N HIS A 389 43.56 41.71 6.66
CA HIS A 389 43.82 42.93 7.38
C HIS A 389 44.96 42.79 8.43
N LEU A 390 44.95 41.69 9.21
CA LEU A 390 45.99 41.37 10.15
C LEU A 390 47.32 41.01 9.48
N VAL A 391 47.31 40.27 8.38
CA VAL A 391 48.50 39.91 7.61
C VAL A 391 49.16 41.16 6.98
N GLU A 392 48.35 42.09 6.44
CA GLU A 392 48.85 43.36 5.90
C GLU A 392 49.53 44.21 6.99
N GLY A 393 48.96 44.27 8.21
CA GLY A 393 49.59 44.93 9.36
C GLY A 393 50.92 44.29 9.79
N LEU A 394 50.94 42.91 9.78
CA LEU A 394 52.18 42.17 10.04
C LEU A 394 53.30 42.47 9.00
N LEU A 395 52.93 42.54 7.72
CA LEU A 395 53.88 42.85 6.64
C LEU A 395 54.44 44.27 6.77
N LEU A 396 53.64 45.25 7.19
CA LEU A 396 54.10 46.58 7.50
C LEU A 396 55.11 46.58 8.68
N ALA A 397 54.77 45.89 9.78
CA ALA A 397 55.65 45.77 10.96
C ALA A 397 56.94 44.99 10.65
N MET A 398 56.96 44.08 9.71
CA MET A 398 58.13 43.28 9.31
C MET A 398 59.12 44.09 8.41
N ILE A 399 58.71 45.20 7.87
CA ILE A 399 59.64 46.07 7.10
C ILE A 399 60.76 46.51 7.97
N ASP A 400 60.46 46.88 9.25
CA ASP A 400 61.49 47.22 10.27
C ASP A 400 61.12 46.61 11.63
N ILE A 401 61.44 45.33 11.79
CA ILE A 401 61.13 44.54 13.00
C ILE A 401 61.92 45.01 14.22
N ASP A 402 63.14 45.53 14.03
CA ASP A 402 63.96 46.04 15.09
C ASP A 402 63.34 47.32 15.68
N GLU A 403 62.78 48.18 14.84
CA GLU A 403 62.11 49.39 15.31
C GLU A 403 60.81 49.03 16.06
N VAL A 404 60.07 48.04 15.62
CA VAL A 404 58.90 47.48 16.35
C VAL A 404 59.25 47.00 17.74
N ILE A 405 60.35 46.21 17.85
CA ILE A 405 60.84 45.73 19.14
C ILE A 405 61.27 46.89 20.02
N GLN A 406 61.94 47.90 19.45
CA GLN A 406 62.38 49.06 20.17
C GLN A 406 61.21 49.89 20.68
N VAL A 407 60.20 50.15 19.87
CA VAL A 407 59.00 50.87 20.28
C VAL A 407 58.30 50.12 21.44
N ILE A 408 58.16 48.82 21.39
CA ILE A 408 57.54 48.05 22.45
C ILE A 408 58.35 48.10 23.74
N ARG A 409 59.70 47.97 23.68
CA ARG A 409 60.55 47.94 24.85
C ARG A 409 60.72 49.28 25.51
N THR A 410 60.59 50.41 24.76
CA THR A 410 60.74 51.74 25.27
C THR A 410 59.46 52.46 25.67
N SER A 411 58.31 51.76 25.56
CA SER A 411 57.03 52.28 26.00
C SER A 411 56.81 51.92 27.49
N ASP A 412 56.08 52.79 28.20
CA ASP A 412 55.82 52.67 29.63
C ASP A 412 54.84 51.59 29.98
N ASP A 413 53.86 51.41 29.09
CA ASP A 413 52.79 50.34 29.20
C ASP A 413 52.37 49.88 27.82
N ALA A 414 51.44 48.94 27.79
CA ALA A 414 50.90 48.33 26.54
C ALA A 414 50.09 49.34 25.70
N ASP A 415 49.35 50.26 26.31
CA ASP A 415 48.54 51.27 25.63
C ASP A 415 49.46 52.36 24.99
N ALA A 416 50.53 52.76 25.67
CA ALA A 416 51.56 53.64 25.11
C ALA A 416 52.32 52.97 23.95
N ALA A 417 52.66 51.69 24.06
CA ALA A 417 53.24 50.87 22.98
C ALA A 417 52.32 50.79 21.77
N LYS A 418 51.02 50.52 21.99
CA LYS A 418 49.99 50.45 20.96
C LYS A 418 49.87 51.77 20.19
N SER A 419 49.74 52.89 20.92
CA SER A 419 49.62 54.22 20.32
C SER A 419 50.82 54.61 19.48
N ARG A 420 52.04 54.24 19.94
CA ARG A 420 53.28 54.47 19.20
C ARG A 420 53.41 53.60 17.95
N LEU A 421 53.01 52.31 18.01
CA LEU A 421 53.01 51.44 16.86
C LEU A 421 52.06 51.95 15.78
N ILE A 422 50.86 52.42 16.16
CA ILE A 422 49.90 53.04 15.25
C ILE A 422 50.53 54.27 14.55
N ALA A 423 51.15 55.13 15.30
CA ALA A 423 51.74 56.38 14.79
C ALA A 423 52.96 56.15 13.89
N VAL A 424 53.83 55.19 14.20
CA VAL A 424 55.14 54.95 13.52
C VAL A 424 54.91 54.10 12.23
N PHE A 425 54.07 53.12 12.30
CA PHE A 425 53.87 52.12 11.19
C PHE A 425 52.56 52.29 10.40
N ASP A 426 51.82 53.38 10.69
CA ASP A 426 50.46 53.61 10.04
C ASP A 426 49.51 52.41 10.18
N LEU A 427 49.58 51.83 11.39
CA LEU A 427 48.68 50.67 11.74
C LEU A 427 47.40 51.19 12.35
N ASP A 428 46.34 50.41 12.26
CA ASP A 428 45.15 50.66 13.05
C ASP A 428 45.15 49.97 14.41
N ASP A 429 44.09 50.19 15.20
CA ASP A 429 43.97 49.72 16.56
C ASP A 429 44.00 48.19 16.66
N VAL A 430 43.34 47.46 15.69
CA VAL A 430 43.25 46.01 15.67
C VAL A 430 44.59 45.38 15.25
N GLN A 431 45.25 45.95 14.27
CA GLN A 431 46.57 45.50 13.81
C GLN A 431 47.63 45.70 14.88
N ALA A 432 47.68 46.87 15.54
CA ALA A 432 48.63 47.17 16.59
C ALA A 432 48.44 46.27 17.84
N GLN A 433 47.16 46.01 18.21
CA GLN A 433 46.86 45.11 19.29
C GLN A 433 47.26 43.62 18.94
N TYR A 434 47.02 43.20 17.73
CA TYR A 434 47.43 41.87 17.28
C TYR A 434 48.95 41.69 17.32
N ILE A 435 49.74 42.71 16.94
CA ILE A 435 51.20 42.68 16.98
C ILE A 435 51.69 42.58 18.43
N LEU A 436 51.08 43.33 19.36
CA LEU A 436 51.43 43.29 20.79
C LEU A 436 51.14 41.95 21.45
N ASP A 437 50.04 41.26 21.04
CA ASP A 437 49.67 39.98 21.57
C ASP A 437 50.47 38.80 20.97
N LEU A 438 51.32 39.08 19.95
CA LEU A 438 52.15 38.06 19.34
C LEU A 438 53.24 37.57 20.29
N ARG A 439 53.40 36.27 20.42
CA ARG A 439 54.54 35.67 21.13
C ARG A 439 55.81 35.89 20.33
N LEU A 440 56.86 36.41 20.96
CA LEU A 440 58.17 36.68 20.35
C LEU A 440 58.71 35.49 19.54
N ARG A 441 58.45 34.26 19.95
CA ARG A 441 58.82 33.02 19.19
C ARG A 441 58.18 32.95 17.83
N ARG A 442 56.97 33.56 17.57
CA ARG A 442 56.35 33.60 16.27
C ARG A 442 57.02 34.63 15.35
N LEU A 443 57.43 35.74 15.82
CA LEU A 443 58.14 36.74 15.04
C LEU A 443 59.49 36.23 14.46
N THR A 444 60.19 35.33 15.16
CA THR A 444 61.46 34.74 14.69
C THR A 444 61.27 33.60 13.71
N ARG A 445 60.08 33.04 13.59
CA ARG A 445 59.74 31.90 12.70
C ARG A 445 58.91 32.25 11.44
N MET A 446 58.29 33.42 11.41
CA MET A 446 57.53 33.87 10.23
C MET A 446 58.53 34.46 9.21
N SER A 447 58.57 33.87 8.04
CA SER A 447 59.26 34.47 6.90
C SER A 447 58.32 35.48 6.21
N ARG A 448 58.89 36.59 5.76
CA ARG A 448 58.16 37.57 4.95
C ARG A 448 57.54 36.95 3.72
N ILE A 449 58.23 35.98 3.12
CA ILE A 449 57.75 35.24 1.95
C ILE A 449 56.47 34.46 2.26
N GLU A 450 56.40 33.84 3.45
CA GLU A 450 55.17 33.08 3.86
C GLU A 450 53.97 34.01 4.05
N LEU A 451 54.20 35.21 4.67
CA LEU A 451 53.13 36.22 4.85
C LEU A 451 52.68 36.84 3.52
N GLU A 452 53.60 37.09 2.59
CA GLU A 452 53.28 37.57 1.24
C GLU A 452 52.50 36.51 0.47
N ALA A 453 52.86 35.24 0.59
CA ALA A 453 52.09 34.11 -0.01
C ALA A 453 50.71 33.99 0.64
N GLU A 454 50.60 34.09 1.98
CA GLU A 454 49.28 34.06 2.68
C GLU A 454 48.40 35.24 2.23
N ARG A 455 48.97 36.45 2.13
CA ARG A 455 48.25 37.65 1.63
C ARG A 455 47.69 37.41 0.24
N ASP A 456 48.50 36.89 -0.69
CA ASP A 456 48.12 36.72 -2.06
C ASP A 456 47.08 35.57 -2.21
N ASP A 457 47.17 34.56 -1.36
CA ASP A 457 46.16 33.50 -1.28
C ASP A 457 44.83 34.02 -0.73
N LEU A 458 44.85 34.81 0.33
CA LEU A 458 43.65 35.43 0.89
C LEU A 458 42.98 36.38 -0.14
N LYS A 459 43.76 37.17 -0.89
CA LYS A 459 43.20 38.06 -1.95
C LYS A 459 42.52 37.24 -3.06
N ARG A 460 43.14 36.17 -3.53
CA ARG A 460 42.50 35.26 -4.52
C ARG A 460 41.19 34.67 -3.99
N ARG A 461 41.19 34.21 -2.72
CA ARG A 461 40.00 33.63 -2.09
C ARG A 461 38.90 34.66 -1.90
N ILE A 462 39.23 35.89 -1.54
CA ILE A 462 38.28 37.00 -1.42
C ILE A 462 37.65 37.31 -2.80
N GLU A 463 38.47 37.45 -3.84
CA GLU A 463 37.98 37.68 -5.20
C GLU A 463 37.05 36.57 -5.70
N GLU A 464 37.35 35.31 -5.39
CA GLU A 464 36.49 34.17 -5.69
C GLU A 464 35.15 34.27 -4.95
N LEU A 465 35.17 34.54 -3.64
CA LEU A 465 33.97 34.67 -2.83
C LEU A 465 33.11 35.86 -3.26
N GLU A 466 33.72 36.98 -3.64
CA GLU A 466 33.03 38.16 -4.16
C GLU A 466 32.35 37.89 -5.50
N ARG A 467 33.00 37.12 -6.38
CA ARG A 467 32.41 36.67 -7.63
C ARG A 467 31.16 35.79 -7.39
N ILE A 468 31.24 34.84 -6.45
CA ILE A 468 30.10 33.99 -6.07
C ILE A 468 28.94 34.84 -5.53
N LEU A 469 29.24 35.79 -4.66
CA LEU A 469 28.23 36.66 -4.04
C LEU A 469 27.60 37.68 -4.99
N ALA A 470 28.34 38.13 -6.01
CA ALA A 470 27.88 39.11 -6.99
C ALA A 470 26.99 38.53 -8.09
N SER A 471 27.02 37.20 -8.32
CA SER A 471 26.32 36.55 -9.43
C SER A 471 25.45 35.39 -8.92
N ALA A 472 24.14 35.45 -9.18
CA ALA A 472 23.23 34.35 -8.92
C ALA A 472 23.63 33.05 -9.70
N GLN A 473 24.16 33.23 -10.92
CA GLN A 473 24.61 32.11 -11.75
C GLN A 473 25.86 31.44 -11.15
N GLU A 474 26.82 32.19 -10.63
CA GLU A 474 28.00 31.61 -9.96
C GLU A 474 27.62 30.94 -8.63
N LEU A 475 26.66 31.50 -7.90
CA LEU A 475 26.10 30.88 -6.71
C LEU A 475 25.43 29.53 -7.04
N ASP A 476 24.60 29.51 -8.08
CA ASP A 476 23.93 28.30 -8.54
C ASP A 476 24.94 27.24 -9.03
N ARG A 477 26.03 27.67 -9.67
CA ARG A 477 27.10 26.75 -10.06
C ARG A 477 27.73 26.05 -8.85
N VAL A 478 28.03 26.80 -7.78
CA VAL A 478 28.55 26.20 -6.54
C VAL A 478 27.55 25.22 -5.92
N VAL A 479 26.25 25.57 -5.90
CA VAL A 479 25.21 24.68 -5.40
C VAL A 479 25.15 23.40 -6.22
N VAL A 480 25.24 23.46 -7.55
CA VAL A 480 25.25 22.28 -8.44
C VAL A 480 26.50 21.42 -8.24
N ASP A 481 27.69 22.05 -8.10
CA ASP A 481 28.95 21.32 -7.85
C ASP A 481 28.88 20.53 -6.52
N GLU A 482 28.29 21.11 -5.48
CA GLU A 482 28.07 20.43 -4.18
C GLU A 482 27.01 19.31 -4.26
N MET A 483 25.96 19.48 -5.06
CA MET A 483 24.98 18.43 -5.35
C MET A 483 25.64 17.23 -6.04
N ASP A 484 26.51 17.49 -7.03
CA ASP A 484 27.23 16.44 -7.72
C ASP A 484 28.23 15.71 -6.80
N GLN A 485 28.90 16.44 -5.93
CA GLN A 485 29.76 15.85 -4.90
C GLN A 485 28.96 14.97 -3.93
N ALA A 486 27.78 15.41 -3.48
CA ALA A 486 26.92 14.60 -2.60
C ALA A 486 26.46 13.30 -3.28
N VAL A 487 26.14 13.35 -4.58
CA VAL A 487 25.80 12.14 -5.34
C VAL A 487 27.00 11.22 -5.51
N ALA A 488 28.17 11.76 -5.80
CA ALA A 488 29.40 10.96 -5.95
C ALA A 488 29.79 10.26 -4.63
N GLU A 489 29.55 10.89 -3.49
CA GLU A 489 29.91 10.37 -2.17
C GLU A 489 28.87 9.43 -1.58
N TYR A 490 27.55 9.77 -1.71
CA TYR A 490 26.45 9.06 -1.03
C TYR A 490 25.49 8.37 -1.99
N GLY A 491 25.59 8.59 -3.29
CA GLY A 491 24.68 8.01 -4.29
C GLY A 491 24.76 6.49 -4.35
N THR A 492 23.62 5.85 -4.51
CA THR A 492 23.51 4.41 -4.71
C THR A 492 22.50 4.11 -5.82
N PRO A 493 22.63 3.01 -6.56
CA PRO A 493 21.69 2.63 -7.59
C PRO A 493 20.25 2.50 -7.07
N ARG A 494 19.26 2.67 -7.94
CA ARG A 494 17.86 2.40 -7.66
C ARG A 494 17.65 0.95 -7.23
N ARG A 495 16.80 0.75 -6.22
CA ARG A 495 16.47 -0.57 -5.68
C ARG A 495 15.09 -1.04 -6.14
N THR A 496 14.13 -0.12 -6.20
CA THR A 496 12.72 -0.42 -6.50
C THR A 496 12.48 -0.46 -8.00
N VAL A 497 11.80 -1.50 -8.48
CA VAL A 497 11.34 -1.62 -9.86
C VAL A 497 10.02 -0.85 -10.02
N LEU A 498 9.93 -0.02 -11.06
CA LEU A 498 8.70 0.69 -11.40
C LEU A 498 8.10 0.06 -12.66
N LEU A 499 6.84 -0.30 -12.60
CA LEU A 499 6.06 -0.82 -13.71
C LEU A 499 4.90 0.12 -14.00
N ASP A 500 4.81 0.60 -15.23
CA ASP A 500 3.66 1.37 -15.71
C ASP A 500 2.60 0.41 -16.25
N GLU A 501 1.36 0.67 -15.95
CA GLU A 501 0.23 -0.16 -16.37
C GLU A 501 -0.48 0.57 -17.53
N ALA A 502 -0.48 -0.04 -18.72
CA ALA A 502 -1.21 0.46 -19.87
C ALA A 502 -2.71 0.16 -19.74
N GLU A 503 -3.56 0.82 -20.56
CA GLU A 503 -5.01 0.61 -20.54
C GLU A 503 -5.45 -0.85 -20.82
N ASP A 504 -4.60 -1.61 -21.50
CA ASP A 504 -4.81 -3.04 -21.78
C ASP A 504 -4.28 -3.98 -20.66
N GLY A 505 -3.83 -3.41 -19.53
CA GLY A 505 -3.25 -4.15 -18.41
C GLY A 505 -1.79 -4.57 -18.61
N THR A 506 -1.15 -4.17 -19.71
CA THR A 506 0.27 -4.48 -19.97
C THR A 506 1.17 -3.68 -19.04
N LEU A 507 2.07 -4.36 -18.34
CA LEU A 507 3.05 -3.75 -17.46
C LEU A 507 4.36 -3.47 -18.20
N THR A 508 4.80 -2.21 -18.24
CA THR A 508 6.05 -1.77 -18.88
C THR A 508 7.03 -1.19 -17.87
N PRO A 509 8.33 -1.58 -17.86
CA PRO A 509 9.31 -1.00 -16.96
C PRO A 509 9.53 0.49 -17.24
N VAL A 510 9.68 1.27 -16.17
CA VAL A 510 9.98 2.69 -16.23
C VAL A 510 11.42 2.91 -15.77
N THR A 511 12.23 3.56 -16.58
CA THR A 511 13.64 3.86 -16.30
C THR A 511 13.85 5.37 -16.19
N PRO A 512 14.68 5.87 -15.24
CA PRO A 512 15.06 7.27 -15.15
C PRO A 512 15.87 7.72 -16.37
N HIS A 513 15.79 9.01 -16.70
CA HIS A 513 16.59 9.58 -17.80
C HIS A 513 18.05 9.78 -17.36
N GLY A 514 19.00 9.17 -18.06
CA GLY A 514 20.45 9.39 -17.88
C GLY A 514 21.13 8.45 -16.89
N ASP A 515 20.50 7.35 -16.47
CA ASP A 515 21.13 6.34 -15.61
C ASP A 515 21.57 5.11 -16.42
N ASP A 516 22.91 4.91 -16.52
CA ASP A 516 23.51 3.72 -17.14
C ASP A 516 23.35 2.44 -16.28
N SER A 517 22.81 2.55 -15.04
CA SER A 517 22.41 1.41 -14.22
C SER A 517 21.09 0.74 -14.70
N VAL A 518 20.50 1.26 -15.77
CA VAL A 518 19.31 0.74 -16.48
C VAL A 518 19.40 -0.76 -16.76
N ALA A 519 20.59 -1.28 -17.06
CA ALA A 519 20.78 -2.71 -17.28
C ALA A 519 20.47 -3.56 -16.03
N ALA A 520 20.79 -3.08 -14.83
CA ALA A 520 20.49 -3.79 -13.59
C ALA A 520 19.00 -3.69 -13.22
N ALA A 521 18.36 -2.54 -13.47
CA ALA A 521 16.93 -2.35 -13.26
C ALA A 521 16.11 -3.17 -14.30
N ALA A 522 16.56 -3.21 -15.56
CA ALA A 522 15.93 -4.03 -16.60
C ALA A 522 16.12 -5.54 -16.35
N MET A 523 17.28 -5.98 -15.86
CA MET A 523 17.50 -7.37 -15.43
C MET A 523 16.61 -7.73 -14.21
N LYS A 524 16.43 -6.81 -13.27
CA LYS A 524 15.58 -6.99 -12.11
C LYS A 524 14.09 -7.00 -12.50
N ALA A 525 13.68 -6.14 -13.42
CA ALA A 525 12.35 -6.13 -14.01
C ALA A 525 12.08 -7.40 -14.85
N ALA A 526 13.05 -7.87 -15.62
CA ALA A 526 12.96 -9.13 -16.37
C ALA A 526 12.88 -10.35 -15.44
N ALA A 527 13.61 -10.34 -14.32
CA ALA A 527 13.50 -11.38 -13.29
C ALA A 527 12.13 -11.37 -12.59
N ALA A 528 11.59 -10.18 -12.29
CA ALA A 528 10.24 -10.03 -11.76
C ALA A 528 9.15 -10.47 -12.76
N ALA A 529 9.38 -10.21 -14.06
CA ALA A 529 8.53 -10.63 -15.16
C ALA A 529 8.50 -12.15 -15.33
N ALA A 530 9.65 -12.79 -15.24
CA ALA A 530 9.78 -14.25 -15.36
C ALA A 530 9.05 -15.02 -14.25
N THR A 531 8.76 -14.37 -13.13
CA THR A 531 8.06 -15.01 -12.00
C THR A 531 6.56 -15.19 -12.24
N LEU A 532 5.99 -14.45 -13.19
CA LEU A 532 4.53 -14.45 -13.46
C LEU A 532 4.12 -15.37 -14.63
N SER A 533 5.06 -15.98 -15.37
CA SER A 533 4.76 -16.96 -16.43
C SER A 533 5.42 -18.30 -16.16
N SER A 534 4.66 -19.31 -15.74
CA SER A 534 5.17 -20.63 -15.35
C SER A 534 5.40 -21.61 -16.50
N ALA A 535 5.01 -21.27 -17.72
CA ALA A 535 5.18 -22.17 -18.88
C ALA A 535 6.57 -22.05 -19.55
N GLU A 536 7.39 -21.06 -19.19
CA GLU A 536 8.57 -20.67 -19.97
C GLU A 536 9.87 -20.57 -19.16
N ALA A 537 9.94 -21.13 -17.93
CA ALA A 537 11.20 -21.15 -17.16
C ALA A 537 12.34 -21.87 -17.93
N ASP A 538 12.01 -22.85 -18.79
CA ASP A 538 12.99 -23.52 -19.66
C ASP A 538 13.33 -22.69 -20.91
N VAL A 539 12.45 -21.77 -21.35
CA VAL A 539 12.67 -20.86 -22.48
C VAL A 539 13.40 -19.60 -22.03
N ALA A 540 13.18 -19.10 -20.81
CA ALA A 540 13.87 -17.93 -20.24
C ALA A 540 15.37 -18.20 -20.01
N ALA A 541 15.76 -19.42 -19.64
CA ALA A 541 17.17 -19.82 -19.58
C ALA A 541 17.86 -19.80 -20.95
N ALA A 542 17.11 -20.04 -22.04
CA ALA A 542 17.61 -19.94 -23.41
C ALA A 542 17.52 -18.52 -23.99
N ALA A 543 16.57 -17.67 -23.50
CA ALA A 543 16.39 -16.29 -23.94
C ALA A 543 17.32 -15.30 -23.24
N ALA A 544 17.79 -15.58 -22.02
CA ALA A 544 18.84 -14.81 -21.32
C ALA A 544 20.16 -14.77 -22.12
N ALA A 545 20.31 -15.65 -23.11
CA ALA A 545 21.43 -15.67 -24.06
C ALA A 545 21.22 -14.78 -25.32
N ARG A 546 20.04 -14.18 -25.52
CA ARG A 546 19.70 -13.36 -26.70
C ARG A 546 19.41 -11.91 -26.29
N LYS A 547 20.41 -11.07 -26.55
CA LYS A 547 20.52 -9.62 -26.84
C LYS A 547 19.31 -8.67 -26.51
N ALA A 548 19.69 -7.59 -25.90
CA ALA A 548 19.23 -6.19 -25.76
C ALA A 548 18.31 -5.56 -26.84
N GLY A 549 17.27 -6.24 -27.25
CA GLY A 549 16.27 -5.78 -28.24
C GLY A 549 14.90 -6.42 -28.04
N GLU A 550 14.75 -7.30 -27.04
CA GLU A 550 13.53 -8.10 -26.79
C GLU A 550 12.81 -7.73 -25.46
N ASP A 551 13.02 -6.50 -24.97
CA ASP A 551 12.47 -6.06 -23.67
C ASP A 551 10.92 -6.06 -23.63
N ALA A 552 10.26 -5.93 -24.79
CA ALA A 552 8.80 -6.00 -24.88
C ALA A 552 8.23 -7.42 -24.61
N ALA A 553 8.99 -8.48 -24.92
CA ALA A 553 8.55 -9.86 -24.65
C ALA A 553 8.71 -10.25 -23.17
N ALA A 554 9.70 -9.69 -22.47
CA ALA A 554 9.91 -9.89 -21.03
C ALA A 554 8.81 -9.23 -20.19
N VAL A 555 8.24 -8.14 -20.69
CA VAL A 555 7.13 -7.41 -20.04
C VAL A 555 5.80 -8.12 -20.25
N ALA A 556 5.58 -8.73 -21.44
CA ALA A 556 4.39 -9.56 -21.69
C ALA A 556 4.33 -10.79 -20.76
N ALA A 557 5.48 -11.27 -20.26
CA ALA A 557 5.56 -12.37 -19.30
C ALA A 557 5.12 -12.00 -17.86
N LEU A 558 4.96 -10.70 -17.54
CA LEU A 558 4.35 -10.23 -16.28
C LEU A 558 2.81 -10.32 -16.30
N GLN A 559 2.20 -10.47 -17.46
CA GLN A 559 0.77 -10.63 -17.59
C GLN A 559 0.39 -12.09 -17.36
N ILE A 560 -0.64 -12.31 -16.55
CA ILE A 560 -1.36 -13.58 -16.53
C ILE A 560 -1.94 -13.76 -17.92
N ASP A 561 -1.65 -14.88 -18.58
CA ASP A 561 -2.23 -15.17 -19.90
C ASP A 561 -3.76 -15.11 -19.84
N ASP A 562 -4.35 -14.37 -20.78
CA ASP A 562 -5.81 -14.26 -20.89
C ASP A 562 -6.39 -15.47 -21.64
N GLU A 563 -6.58 -16.57 -20.90
CA GLU A 563 -7.09 -17.82 -21.45
C GLU A 563 -8.60 -17.94 -21.27
N PRO A 564 -9.32 -18.45 -22.28
CA PRO A 564 -10.73 -18.78 -22.13
C PRO A 564 -10.92 -19.80 -21.00
N CYS A 565 -11.88 -19.55 -20.12
CA CYS A 565 -12.23 -20.45 -19.02
C CYS A 565 -13.73 -20.45 -18.72
N THR A 566 -14.16 -21.36 -17.84
CA THR A 566 -15.53 -21.45 -17.36
C THR A 566 -15.53 -21.23 -15.84
N VAL A 567 -16.35 -20.30 -15.35
CA VAL A 567 -16.60 -20.10 -13.91
C VAL A 567 -17.84 -20.91 -13.52
N MET A 568 -17.74 -21.62 -12.39
CA MET A 568 -18.80 -22.47 -11.85
C MET A 568 -19.01 -22.16 -10.35
N LEU A 569 -20.28 -21.93 -9.98
CA LEU A 569 -20.73 -21.85 -8.59
C LEU A 569 -21.61 -23.06 -8.28
N GLY A 570 -21.25 -23.84 -7.28
CA GLY A 570 -22.01 -24.99 -6.79
C GLY A 570 -23.12 -24.61 -5.82
N ALA A 571 -24.13 -25.48 -5.68
CA ALA A 571 -25.20 -25.35 -4.69
C ALA A 571 -24.68 -25.42 -3.25
N SER A 572 -23.50 -25.99 -3.03
CA SER A 572 -22.75 -25.97 -1.74
C SER A 572 -22.14 -24.63 -1.41
N GLY A 573 -22.24 -23.59 -2.26
CA GLY A 573 -21.61 -22.31 -2.10
C GLY A 573 -20.12 -22.28 -2.50
N THR A 574 -19.59 -23.33 -3.10
CA THR A 574 -18.21 -23.44 -3.57
C THR A 574 -18.08 -22.90 -4.99
N ILE A 575 -17.07 -22.07 -5.27
CA ILE A 575 -16.81 -21.48 -6.58
C ILE A 575 -15.40 -21.81 -7.07
N ALA A 576 -15.25 -22.04 -8.38
CA ALA A 576 -14.00 -22.33 -9.04
C ALA A 576 -14.02 -21.94 -10.52
N ARG A 577 -12.85 -21.91 -11.17
CA ARG A 577 -12.74 -21.84 -12.64
C ARG A 577 -12.21 -23.16 -13.22
N SER A 578 -12.61 -23.47 -14.43
CA SER A 578 -12.18 -24.66 -15.18
C SER A 578 -11.97 -24.31 -16.66
N THR A 579 -11.58 -25.27 -17.47
CA THR A 579 -11.43 -25.09 -18.92
C THR A 579 -12.78 -24.80 -19.60
N PRO A 580 -12.79 -24.22 -20.82
CA PRO A 580 -14.04 -23.96 -21.56
C PRO A 580 -14.90 -25.23 -21.80
N ALA A 581 -14.27 -26.40 -21.91
CA ALA A 581 -14.95 -27.68 -22.08
C ALA A 581 -15.87 -28.09 -20.91
N ALA A 582 -15.69 -27.49 -19.73
CA ALA A 582 -16.55 -27.78 -18.57
C ALA A 582 -18.02 -27.40 -18.78
N LEU A 583 -18.32 -26.33 -19.53
CA LEU A 583 -19.70 -25.98 -19.86
C LEU A 583 -20.33 -27.01 -20.77
N ASP A 584 -19.61 -27.48 -21.82
CA ASP A 584 -20.12 -28.49 -22.76
C ASP A 584 -20.37 -29.84 -22.04
N ALA A 585 -19.46 -30.20 -21.11
CA ALA A 585 -19.63 -31.39 -20.27
C ALA A 585 -20.85 -31.29 -19.34
N TRP A 586 -21.11 -30.12 -18.78
CA TRP A 586 -22.29 -29.89 -17.94
C TRP A 586 -23.61 -29.94 -18.74
N GLU A 587 -23.64 -29.39 -19.95
CA GLU A 587 -24.80 -29.43 -20.82
C GLU A 587 -25.11 -30.83 -21.35
N SER A 588 -24.09 -31.68 -21.55
CA SER A 588 -24.22 -33.06 -22.09
C SER A 588 -24.26 -34.15 -21.02
N ARG A 589 -24.35 -33.82 -19.72
CA ARG A 589 -24.35 -34.78 -18.61
C ARG A 589 -25.48 -35.82 -18.71
N SER A 590 -25.19 -37.06 -18.24
CA SER A 590 -26.06 -38.21 -18.29
C SER A 590 -26.69 -38.55 -16.93
N THR A 591 -27.82 -39.27 -16.93
CA THR A 591 -28.48 -39.81 -15.72
C THR A 591 -27.68 -40.90 -15.02
N SER A 592 -26.71 -41.54 -15.73
CA SER A 592 -25.91 -42.64 -15.21
C SER A 592 -24.66 -42.23 -14.46
N ASP A 593 -24.33 -40.92 -14.50
CA ASP A 593 -23.11 -40.42 -13.87
C ASP A 593 -23.25 -40.42 -12.34
N GLU A 594 -22.22 -40.88 -11.62
CA GLU A 594 -22.14 -40.76 -10.18
C GLU A 594 -22.05 -39.26 -9.80
N ARG A 595 -22.84 -38.87 -8.79
CA ARG A 595 -22.95 -37.48 -8.34
C ARG A 595 -22.52 -37.29 -6.89
N THR A 596 -21.92 -36.13 -6.60
CA THR A 596 -21.56 -35.68 -5.28
C THR A 596 -22.21 -34.31 -4.97
N LYS A 597 -22.07 -33.82 -3.76
CA LYS A 597 -22.59 -32.48 -3.38
C LYS A 597 -22.00 -31.35 -4.21
N ASP A 598 -20.79 -31.53 -4.73
CA ASP A 598 -20.02 -30.52 -5.44
C ASP A 598 -20.31 -30.53 -6.97
N ASP A 599 -21.19 -31.42 -7.45
CA ASP A 599 -21.60 -31.51 -8.85
C ASP A 599 -22.90 -30.74 -9.16
N HIS A 600 -23.56 -30.20 -8.11
CA HIS A 600 -24.79 -29.44 -8.26
C HIS A 600 -24.48 -27.98 -8.57
N ILE A 601 -24.39 -27.64 -9.86
CA ILE A 601 -24.01 -26.30 -10.31
C ILE A 601 -25.26 -25.40 -10.36
N VAL A 602 -25.16 -24.19 -9.78
CA VAL A 602 -26.25 -23.18 -9.78
C VAL A 602 -25.96 -21.98 -10.69
N SER A 603 -24.70 -21.64 -10.91
CA SER A 603 -24.29 -20.65 -11.92
C SER A 603 -23.10 -21.18 -12.70
N ILE A 604 -23.13 -21.07 -14.03
CA ILE A 604 -22.03 -21.46 -14.92
C ILE A 604 -22.00 -20.53 -16.11
N PHE A 605 -20.80 -20.00 -16.47
CA PHE A 605 -20.65 -19.15 -17.64
C PHE A 605 -19.21 -19.18 -18.16
N ARG A 606 -19.04 -18.90 -19.48
CA ARG A 606 -17.74 -18.74 -20.12
C ARG A 606 -17.23 -17.33 -19.91
N THR A 607 -15.93 -17.19 -19.72
CA THR A 607 -15.22 -15.94 -19.56
C THR A 607 -13.73 -16.14 -19.86
N THR A 608 -12.88 -15.18 -19.52
CA THR A 608 -11.42 -15.30 -19.61
C THR A 608 -10.77 -15.13 -18.24
N THR A 609 -9.51 -15.52 -18.11
CA THR A 609 -8.78 -15.48 -16.83
C THR A 609 -8.59 -14.07 -16.29
N ARG A 610 -8.57 -13.04 -17.15
CA ARG A 610 -8.46 -11.62 -16.73
C ARG A 610 -9.79 -10.92 -16.52
N SER A 611 -10.88 -11.56 -16.88
CA SER A 611 -12.23 -10.99 -16.77
C SER A 611 -12.65 -10.77 -15.32
N SER A 612 -13.58 -9.84 -15.13
CA SER A 612 -14.28 -9.65 -13.86
C SER A 612 -15.63 -10.33 -13.88
N TYR A 613 -16.10 -10.79 -12.74
CA TYR A 613 -17.44 -11.37 -12.57
C TYR A 613 -18.10 -10.79 -11.31
N GLY A 614 -19.43 -10.85 -11.27
CA GLY A 614 -20.22 -10.33 -10.16
C GLY A 614 -20.76 -11.45 -9.27
N LEU A 615 -20.61 -11.31 -7.96
CA LEU A 615 -21.25 -12.16 -6.95
C LEU A 615 -22.50 -11.45 -6.44
N VAL A 616 -23.68 -12.01 -6.68
CA VAL A 616 -24.93 -11.49 -6.14
C VAL A 616 -25.18 -12.13 -4.78
N THR A 617 -25.46 -11.28 -3.77
CA THR A 617 -25.63 -11.74 -2.38
C THR A 617 -27.09 -11.78 -1.95
N SER A 618 -27.39 -12.54 -0.91
CA SER A 618 -28.70 -12.60 -0.26
C SER A 618 -29.18 -11.23 0.28
N ALA A 619 -28.24 -10.31 0.57
CA ALA A 619 -28.53 -8.93 0.97
C ALA A 619 -28.83 -7.98 -0.21
N GLY A 620 -28.87 -8.47 -1.44
CA GLY A 620 -29.18 -7.67 -2.63
C GLY A 620 -28.03 -6.77 -3.10
N ARG A 621 -26.79 -7.10 -2.73
CA ARG A 621 -25.56 -6.49 -3.25
C ARG A 621 -24.99 -7.30 -4.40
N LEU A 622 -24.26 -6.64 -5.27
CA LEU A 622 -23.32 -7.26 -6.19
C LEU A 622 -21.91 -6.85 -5.74
N VAL A 623 -21.03 -7.85 -5.63
CA VAL A 623 -19.61 -7.69 -5.32
C VAL A 623 -18.83 -8.09 -6.56
N LEU A 624 -17.99 -7.17 -7.06
CA LEU A 624 -17.10 -7.44 -8.19
C LEU A 624 -15.91 -8.26 -7.72
N ALA A 625 -15.60 -9.34 -8.46
CA ALA A 625 -14.45 -10.20 -8.21
C ALA A 625 -13.74 -10.53 -9.52
N HIS A 626 -12.46 -10.91 -9.46
CA HIS A 626 -11.67 -11.24 -10.63
C HIS A 626 -11.53 -12.75 -10.83
N VAL A 627 -11.68 -13.23 -12.06
CA VAL A 627 -11.61 -14.66 -12.40
C VAL A 627 -10.25 -15.26 -12.05
N VAL A 628 -9.18 -14.48 -12.15
CA VAL A 628 -7.82 -14.91 -11.79
C VAL A 628 -7.69 -15.37 -10.35
N GLU A 629 -8.54 -14.88 -9.46
CA GLU A 629 -8.54 -15.20 -8.02
C GLU A 629 -9.17 -16.57 -7.72
N LEU A 630 -9.88 -17.14 -8.66
CA LEU A 630 -10.49 -18.44 -8.51
C LEU A 630 -9.47 -19.56 -8.74
N PRO A 631 -9.48 -20.61 -7.90
CA PRO A 631 -8.66 -21.79 -8.14
C PRO A 631 -9.03 -22.42 -9.48
N ALA A 632 -8.00 -22.73 -10.28
CA ALA A 632 -8.15 -23.46 -11.53
C ALA A 632 -8.30 -24.95 -11.25
N LEU A 633 -9.41 -25.54 -11.63
CA LEU A 633 -9.62 -26.98 -11.54
C LEU A 633 -8.98 -27.68 -12.74
N ALA A 634 -8.41 -28.87 -12.52
CA ALA A 634 -7.91 -29.71 -13.60
C ALA A 634 -9.04 -30.08 -14.58
N ALA A 635 -8.73 -30.15 -15.86
CA ALA A 635 -9.68 -30.63 -16.84
C ALA A 635 -10.16 -32.05 -16.48
N SER A 636 -11.43 -32.17 -16.14
CA SER A 636 -12.07 -33.44 -15.79
C SER A 636 -13.30 -33.65 -16.69
N PRO A 637 -13.58 -34.87 -17.12
CA PRO A 637 -14.85 -35.16 -17.82
C PRO A 637 -16.08 -35.01 -16.90
N GLN A 638 -15.86 -34.88 -15.59
CA GLN A 638 -16.92 -34.62 -14.60
C GLN A 638 -16.90 -33.14 -14.21
N THR A 639 -18.06 -32.51 -14.26
CA THR A 639 -18.24 -31.13 -13.86
C THR A 639 -18.48 -31.06 -12.36
N ASN A 640 -17.49 -30.71 -11.58
CA ASN A 640 -17.65 -30.49 -10.15
C ASN A 640 -16.74 -29.36 -9.65
N VAL A 641 -17.12 -28.75 -8.55
CA VAL A 641 -16.38 -27.65 -7.92
C VAL A 641 -15.61 -28.09 -6.67
N ALA A 642 -15.39 -29.40 -6.48
CA ALA A 642 -14.50 -29.89 -5.42
C ALA A 642 -13.08 -29.37 -5.63
N GLY A 643 -12.54 -28.70 -4.65
CA GLY A 643 -11.25 -27.97 -4.77
C GLY A 643 -11.38 -26.48 -5.11
N GLY A 644 -12.62 -25.98 -5.23
CA GLY A 644 -12.92 -24.54 -5.23
C GLY A 644 -12.82 -23.92 -3.83
N ILE A 645 -13.15 -22.64 -3.74
CA ILE A 645 -13.21 -21.88 -2.48
C ILE A 645 -14.67 -21.54 -2.14
N PRO A 646 -15.02 -21.35 -0.85
CA PRO A 646 -16.33 -20.83 -0.48
C PRO A 646 -16.54 -19.42 -1.06
N ALA A 647 -17.62 -19.23 -1.85
CA ALA A 647 -17.91 -17.96 -2.49
C ALA A 647 -18.18 -16.83 -1.47
N ASP A 648 -18.68 -17.17 -0.28
CA ASP A 648 -18.95 -16.22 0.80
C ASP A 648 -17.66 -15.56 1.36
N GLU A 649 -16.51 -16.22 1.22
CA GLU A 649 -15.23 -15.61 1.63
C GLU A 649 -14.85 -14.44 0.71
N LEU A 650 -15.27 -14.47 -0.55
CA LEU A 650 -14.97 -13.41 -1.52
C LEU A 650 -15.74 -12.10 -1.24
N ILE A 651 -16.91 -12.15 -0.61
CA ILE A 651 -17.70 -10.96 -0.28
C ILE A 651 -17.20 -10.21 0.98
N GLY A 652 -16.43 -10.87 1.84
CA GLY A 652 -15.82 -10.27 3.04
C GLY A 652 -14.49 -9.58 2.80
N MET A 653 -13.94 -9.64 1.59
CA MET A 653 -12.59 -9.18 1.25
C MET A 653 -12.54 -7.79 0.60
N THR A 654 -13.68 -7.19 0.26
CA THR A 654 -13.71 -5.82 -0.31
C THR A 654 -13.60 -4.78 0.80
N GLU A 655 -12.57 -3.94 0.75
CA GLU A 655 -12.25 -2.91 1.76
C GLU A 655 -13.35 -1.86 1.99
N SER A 656 -14.39 -1.83 1.16
CA SER A 656 -15.36 -0.72 1.15
C SER A 656 -16.68 -0.99 1.87
N THR A 657 -16.91 -2.19 2.47
CA THR A 657 -18.22 -2.51 3.07
C THR A 657 -18.10 -3.35 4.34
N ASP A 658 -18.79 -2.93 5.41
CA ASP A 658 -18.96 -3.73 6.61
C ASP A 658 -19.70 -5.04 6.31
N PRO A 659 -19.27 -6.19 6.86
CA PRO A 659 -19.93 -7.48 6.65
C PRO A 659 -21.35 -7.46 7.23
N ILE A 660 -22.34 -7.87 6.41
CA ILE A 660 -23.72 -7.98 6.85
C ILE A 660 -23.92 -9.37 7.48
N PRO A 661 -24.32 -9.50 8.74
CA PRO A 661 -24.47 -10.80 9.38
C PRO A 661 -25.47 -11.70 8.65
N GLY A 662 -25.04 -12.91 8.29
CA GLY A 662 -25.87 -13.91 7.57
C GLY A 662 -25.97 -13.70 6.07
N GLU A 663 -25.21 -12.74 5.50
CA GLU A 663 -25.09 -12.58 4.04
C GLU A 663 -24.32 -13.75 3.42
N HIS A 664 -24.83 -14.26 2.30
CA HIS A 664 -24.21 -15.32 1.51
C HIS A 664 -24.41 -15.11 0.01
N VAL A 665 -23.58 -15.73 -0.81
CA VAL A 665 -23.64 -15.64 -2.27
C VAL A 665 -24.78 -16.53 -2.79
N VAL A 666 -25.64 -15.97 -3.64
CA VAL A 666 -26.79 -16.68 -4.25
C VAL A 666 -26.62 -16.92 -5.75
N ALA A 667 -25.75 -16.15 -6.42
CA ALA A 667 -25.46 -16.32 -7.85
C ALA A 667 -24.12 -15.71 -8.22
N ALA A 668 -23.48 -16.23 -9.27
CA ALA A 668 -22.33 -15.64 -9.94
C ALA A 668 -22.70 -15.31 -11.39
N ILE A 669 -22.31 -14.14 -11.89
CA ILE A 669 -22.67 -13.63 -13.22
C ILE A 669 -21.45 -13.03 -13.94
N PRO A 670 -21.34 -13.14 -15.27
CA PRO A 670 -20.30 -12.46 -16.03
C PRO A 670 -20.53 -10.95 -16.03
N MET A 671 -19.45 -10.15 -15.92
CA MET A 671 -19.50 -8.68 -15.98
C MET A 671 -18.93 -8.13 -17.28
N ASP A 672 -17.92 -8.78 -17.85
CA ASP A 672 -17.19 -8.34 -19.05
C ASP A 672 -17.82 -8.93 -20.33
N GLN A 673 -19.04 -8.55 -20.67
CA GLN A 673 -19.65 -8.86 -21.95
C GLN A 673 -19.83 -7.60 -22.80
N ARG A 674 -18.75 -6.86 -23.03
CA ARG A 674 -18.69 -5.79 -24.02
C ARG A 674 -17.63 -6.12 -25.07
N ASP A 675 -17.96 -7.07 -25.95
CA ASP A 675 -17.38 -7.01 -27.28
C ASP A 675 -18.09 -5.86 -28.00
N ASP A 676 -17.34 -4.91 -28.58
CA ASP A 676 -17.90 -3.74 -29.29
C ASP A 676 -18.90 -4.10 -30.41
N ASP A 677 -18.98 -5.35 -30.84
CA ASP A 677 -19.87 -5.92 -31.84
C ASP A 677 -20.81 -7.05 -31.31
N GLY A 678 -20.81 -7.35 -30.00
CA GLY A 678 -21.63 -8.42 -29.41
C GLY A 678 -23.05 -8.01 -29.01
N PRO A 679 -24.02 -8.94 -28.88
CA PRO A 679 -25.36 -8.61 -28.41
C PRO A 679 -25.31 -8.11 -26.98
N THR A 680 -26.11 -7.06 -26.69
CA THR A 680 -26.25 -6.50 -25.34
C THR A 680 -26.65 -7.62 -24.35
N PRO A 681 -25.96 -7.78 -23.18
CA PRO A 681 -26.34 -8.79 -22.20
C PRO A 681 -27.79 -8.65 -21.76
N ALA A 682 -28.48 -9.79 -21.56
CA ALA A 682 -29.82 -9.77 -21.04
C ALA A 682 -29.89 -9.13 -19.64
N PRO A 683 -30.99 -8.42 -19.29
CA PRO A 683 -31.16 -7.90 -17.94
C PRO A 683 -31.08 -9.00 -16.88
N LEU A 684 -30.48 -8.73 -15.73
CA LEU A 684 -30.40 -9.69 -14.62
C LEU A 684 -31.73 -9.74 -13.86
N ALA A 685 -32.39 -10.88 -13.89
CA ALA A 685 -33.58 -11.13 -13.08
C ALA A 685 -33.18 -11.54 -11.66
N ILE A 686 -33.80 -10.92 -10.67
CA ILE A 686 -33.56 -11.11 -9.23
C ILE A 686 -34.89 -11.38 -8.57
N GLY A 687 -34.99 -12.47 -7.82
CA GLY A 687 -36.20 -12.82 -7.06
C GLY A 687 -35.94 -12.91 -5.58
N THR A 688 -36.90 -12.43 -4.77
CA THR A 688 -36.71 -12.33 -3.30
C THR A 688 -37.65 -13.26 -2.53
N ARG A 689 -37.34 -13.50 -1.27
CA ARG A 689 -38.13 -14.29 -0.32
C ARG A 689 -39.51 -13.71 -0.06
N ALA A 690 -39.66 -12.38 -0.10
CA ALA A 690 -40.98 -11.74 -0.03
C ALA A 690 -41.76 -11.76 -1.33
N GLY A 691 -41.31 -12.48 -2.36
CA GLY A 691 -41.98 -12.63 -3.65
C GLY A 691 -41.87 -11.43 -4.57
N VAL A 692 -40.88 -10.59 -4.38
CA VAL A 692 -40.54 -9.45 -5.26
C VAL A 692 -39.66 -9.94 -6.39
N VAL A 693 -39.82 -9.36 -7.59
CA VAL A 693 -38.99 -9.60 -8.76
C VAL A 693 -38.50 -8.31 -9.34
N LYS A 694 -37.22 -8.28 -9.76
CA LYS A 694 -36.60 -7.18 -10.47
C LYS A 694 -35.80 -7.69 -11.66
N ARG A 695 -35.79 -6.94 -12.74
CA ARG A 695 -34.79 -7.10 -13.81
C ARG A 695 -33.87 -5.88 -13.76
N TRP A 696 -32.60 -6.07 -13.46
CA TRP A 696 -31.61 -4.98 -13.44
C TRP A 696 -30.98 -4.84 -14.82
N ASN A 697 -30.88 -3.59 -15.31
CA ASN A 697 -30.34 -3.24 -16.63
C ASN A 697 -28.81 -3.26 -16.75
N ARG A 698 -28.11 -3.78 -15.74
CA ARG A 698 -26.64 -3.96 -15.68
C ARG A 698 -25.81 -2.67 -15.77
N GLU A 699 -26.37 -1.52 -15.41
CA GLU A 699 -25.60 -0.29 -15.26
C GLU A 699 -24.71 -0.39 -14.02
N ALA A 700 -23.42 -0.76 -14.22
CA ALA A 700 -22.43 -0.85 -13.17
C ALA A 700 -21.75 0.50 -12.93
N PRO A 701 -21.49 0.92 -11.67
CA PRO A 701 -20.65 2.06 -11.38
C PRO A 701 -19.19 1.76 -11.72
N THR A 702 -18.46 2.73 -12.26
CA THR A 702 -17.06 2.58 -12.70
C THR A 702 -16.03 2.67 -11.57
N THR A 703 -16.45 3.08 -10.35
CA THR A 703 -15.53 3.40 -9.25
C THR A 703 -15.83 2.61 -7.96
N MET A 704 -16.68 1.59 -8.01
CA MET A 704 -17.11 0.83 -6.83
C MET A 704 -16.95 -0.67 -7.07
N ASP A 705 -16.35 -1.37 -6.13
CA ASP A 705 -16.21 -2.83 -6.16
C ASP A 705 -17.42 -3.56 -5.57
N SER A 706 -18.35 -2.86 -4.95
CA SER A 706 -19.60 -3.40 -4.40
C SER A 706 -20.71 -2.36 -4.43
N TRP A 707 -21.91 -2.78 -4.84
CA TRP A 707 -23.10 -1.91 -4.88
C TRP A 707 -24.39 -2.68 -4.76
N SER A 708 -25.46 -2.01 -4.28
CA SER A 708 -26.80 -2.60 -4.26
C SER A 708 -27.37 -2.74 -5.67
N VAL A 709 -27.93 -3.90 -6.00
CA VAL A 709 -28.63 -4.20 -7.26
C VAL A 709 -30.15 -4.27 -7.08
N ILE A 710 -30.62 -4.31 -5.85
CA ILE A 710 -32.04 -4.22 -5.48
C ILE A 710 -32.15 -3.57 -4.09
N ASP A 711 -33.14 -2.69 -3.91
CA ASP A 711 -33.47 -2.10 -2.62
C ASP A 711 -34.47 -3.03 -1.89
N LEU A 712 -33.95 -3.79 -0.91
CA LEU A 712 -34.71 -4.77 -0.14
C LEU A 712 -35.43 -4.10 1.02
N LYS A 713 -36.65 -4.58 1.32
CA LYS A 713 -37.36 -4.23 2.55
C LYS A 713 -36.76 -4.97 3.75
N ASP A 714 -36.98 -4.44 4.95
CA ASP A 714 -36.55 -5.09 6.18
C ASP A 714 -37.04 -6.54 6.27
N GLY A 715 -36.11 -7.45 6.51
CA GLY A 715 -36.38 -8.88 6.65
C GLY A 715 -36.53 -9.65 5.33
N ASP A 716 -36.39 -9.00 4.16
CA ASP A 716 -36.38 -9.68 2.86
C ASP A 716 -34.96 -10.10 2.45
N SER A 717 -34.84 -11.09 1.59
CA SER A 717 -33.55 -11.54 1.06
C SER A 717 -33.68 -12.03 -0.36
N VAL A 718 -32.61 -11.90 -1.16
CA VAL A 718 -32.54 -12.45 -2.51
C VAL A 718 -32.40 -13.96 -2.42
N LEU A 719 -33.20 -14.67 -3.23
CA LEU A 719 -33.18 -16.13 -3.35
C LEU A 719 -32.26 -16.61 -4.47
N PHE A 720 -32.26 -15.90 -5.60
CA PHE A 720 -31.46 -16.24 -6.77
C PHE A 720 -31.46 -15.09 -7.78
N ALA A 721 -30.44 -15.07 -8.63
CA ALA A 721 -30.35 -14.13 -9.74
C ALA A 721 -29.74 -14.82 -10.97
N ALA A 722 -30.28 -14.54 -12.16
CA ALA A 722 -29.72 -15.00 -13.44
C ALA A 722 -30.15 -14.07 -14.58
N ASP A 723 -29.46 -14.15 -15.70
CA ASP A 723 -29.82 -13.44 -16.91
C ASP A 723 -31.17 -13.91 -17.43
N ALA A 724 -32.01 -13.00 -17.89
CA ALA A 724 -33.33 -13.29 -18.40
C ALA A 724 -33.67 -12.44 -19.64
N ALA A 725 -33.71 -13.08 -20.81
CA ALA A 725 -34.30 -12.49 -22.00
C ALA A 725 -35.81 -12.33 -21.85
N ASP A 726 -36.46 -11.54 -22.69
CA ASP A 726 -37.90 -11.22 -22.55
C ASP A 726 -38.78 -12.47 -22.69
N GLU A 727 -38.41 -13.46 -23.49
CA GLU A 727 -39.08 -14.73 -23.72
C GLU A 727 -38.80 -15.79 -22.65
N ASP A 728 -37.79 -15.62 -21.78
CA ASP A 728 -37.46 -16.56 -20.72
C ASP A 728 -38.53 -16.61 -19.63
N ARG A 729 -38.61 -17.74 -18.95
CA ARG A 729 -39.64 -18.01 -17.95
C ARG A 729 -39.11 -17.77 -16.53
N LEU A 730 -39.77 -16.88 -15.80
CA LEU A 730 -39.52 -16.64 -14.38
C LEU A 730 -40.48 -17.54 -13.56
N VAL A 731 -39.90 -18.22 -12.55
CA VAL A 731 -40.66 -19.19 -11.73
C VAL A 731 -40.43 -18.88 -10.25
N PHE A 732 -41.53 -18.69 -9.51
CA PHE A 732 -41.56 -18.62 -8.04
C PHE A 732 -42.26 -19.84 -7.47
N ILE A 733 -41.74 -20.42 -6.39
CA ILE A 733 -42.43 -21.46 -5.61
C ILE A 733 -42.44 -20.99 -4.15
N ALA A 734 -43.64 -21.00 -3.54
CA ALA A 734 -43.85 -20.60 -2.15
C ALA A 734 -43.99 -21.79 -1.21
N SER A 735 -43.81 -21.58 0.07
CA SER A 735 -43.84 -22.58 1.14
C SER A 735 -45.19 -23.28 1.25
N ASP A 736 -46.27 -22.62 0.84
CA ASP A 736 -47.63 -23.19 0.78
C ASP A 736 -47.91 -24.08 -0.48
N SER A 737 -46.82 -24.41 -1.20
CA SER A 737 -46.90 -25.13 -2.50
C SER A 737 -47.48 -24.32 -3.67
N SER A 738 -47.63 -23.01 -3.55
CA SER A 738 -48.01 -22.14 -4.67
C SER A 738 -46.83 -21.94 -5.61
N LEU A 739 -47.03 -22.23 -6.92
CA LEU A 739 -46.09 -22.02 -8.01
C LEU A 739 -46.66 -21.00 -8.99
N LEU A 740 -45.90 -19.93 -9.25
CA LEU A 740 -46.25 -18.96 -10.28
C LEU A 740 -45.14 -18.92 -11.33
N THR A 741 -45.57 -19.02 -12.60
CA THR A 741 -44.65 -18.84 -13.73
C THR A 741 -45.20 -17.79 -14.71
N PHE A 742 -44.30 -16.91 -15.21
CA PHE A 742 -44.62 -15.86 -16.16
C PHE A 742 -43.37 -15.48 -16.99
N ASP A 743 -43.59 -14.83 -18.15
CA ASP A 743 -42.50 -14.44 -19.04
C ASP A 743 -41.72 -13.23 -18.44
N ALA A 744 -40.41 -13.25 -18.60
CA ALA A 744 -39.52 -12.20 -18.06
C ALA A 744 -39.82 -10.81 -18.64
N GLY A 745 -40.35 -10.74 -19.89
CA GLY A 745 -40.80 -9.50 -20.51
C GLY A 745 -41.93 -8.79 -19.75
N ASN A 746 -42.65 -9.47 -18.87
CA ASN A 746 -43.64 -8.86 -17.97
C ASN A 746 -43.01 -8.02 -16.84
N VAL A 747 -41.67 -8.06 -16.69
CA VAL A 747 -40.89 -7.29 -15.71
C VAL A 747 -39.99 -6.33 -16.47
N ARG A 748 -40.35 -5.06 -16.50
CA ARG A 748 -39.51 -4.05 -17.18
C ARG A 748 -38.15 -3.94 -16.50
N PRO A 749 -37.05 -3.77 -17.24
CA PRO A 749 -35.75 -3.48 -16.67
C PRO A 749 -35.74 -2.19 -15.84
N GLN A 750 -34.99 -2.16 -14.75
CA GLN A 750 -34.90 -1.05 -13.79
C GLN A 750 -33.44 -0.74 -13.42
N GLY A 751 -33.16 0.50 -13.05
CA GLY A 751 -31.87 0.90 -12.49
C GLY A 751 -31.59 0.29 -11.11
N ARG A 752 -30.33 0.38 -10.65
CA ARG A 752 -29.83 -0.31 -9.45
C ARG A 752 -30.60 -0.02 -8.15
N THR A 753 -31.06 1.20 -7.92
CA THR A 753 -31.71 1.65 -6.67
C THR A 753 -33.20 1.34 -6.57
N ALA A 754 -33.80 0.66 -7.56
CA ALA A 754 -35.20 0.31 -7.52
C ALA A 754 -35.45 -0.94 -6.68
N GLY A 755 -36.55 -0.98 -5.92
CA GLY A 755 -36.98 -2.10 -5.06
C GLY A 755 -37.71 -3.23 -5.79
N GLY A 756 -37.78 -3.23 -7.14
CA GLY A 756 -38.46 -4.26 -7.91
C GLY A 756 -39.98 -4.11 -7.99
N MET A 757 -40.66 -5.18 -8.31
CA MET A 757 -42.11 -5.24 -8.48
C MET A 757 -42.65 -6.52 -7.83
N ALA A 758 -43.99 -6.59 -7.58
CA ALA A 758 -44.62 -7.81 -7.13
C ALA A 758 -44.45 -8.96 -8.16
N GLY A 759 -43.73 -9.99 -7.80
CA GLY A 759 -43.54 -11.23 -8.56
C GLY A 759 -44.70 -12.21 -8.30
N ILE A 760 -44.72 -12.85 -7.15
CA ILE A 760 -45.77 -13.71 -6.66
C ILE A 760 -46.52 -13.07 -5.48
N ARG A 761 -47.82 -13.21 -5.40
CA ARG A 761 -48.60 -12.85 -4.23
C ARG A 761 -48.63 -14.04 -3.27
N LEU A 762 -47.95 -13.87 -2.13
CA LEU A 762 -47.86 -14.86 -1.06
C LEU A 762 -49.11 -14.84 -0.16
N ALA A 763 -49.46 -15.96 0.39
CA ALA A 763 -50.47 -16.07 1.46
C ALA A 763 -49.84 -15.56 2.79
N GLU A 764 -50.70 -15.21 3.79
CA GLU A 764 -50.23 -14.74 5.09
C GLU A 764 -49.40 -15.80 5.81
N GLY A 765 -48.21 -15.41 6.29
CA GLY A 765 -47.26 -16.30 6.93
C GLY A 765 -46.44 -17.19 5.99
N CYS A 766 -46.61 -17.08 4.66
CA CYS A 766 -45.85 -17.84 3.66
C CYS A 766 -44.74 -17.00 3.03
N THR A 767 -43.67 -17.66 2.63
CA THR A 767 -42.51 -17.06 1.92
C THR A 767 -42.27 -17.76 0.62
N ALA A 768 -41.68 -17.09 -0.37
CA ALA A 768 -41.05 -17.75 -1.49
C ALA A 768 -39.84 -18.54 -1.01
N ILE A 769 -39.69 -19.77 -1.44
CA ILE A 769 -38.56 -20.65 -1.05
C ILE A 769 -37.56 -20.83 -2.19
N THR A 770 -38.01 -20.61 -3.44
CA THR A 770 -37.08 -20.57 -4.59
C THR A 770 -37.58 -19.61 -5.66
N PHE A 771 -36.62 -19.05 -6.38
CA PHE A 771 -36.80 -18.30 -7.62
C PHE A 771 -35.86 -18.88 -8.67
N ASN A 772 -36.30 -19.03 -9.90
CA ASN A 772 -35.49 -19.55 -11.00
C ASN A 772 -35.81 -18.83 -12.30
N VAL A 773 -34.84 -18.77 -13.19
CA VAL A 773 -34.95 -18.34 -14.59
C VAL A 773 -34.76 -19.56 -15.48
N VAL A 774 -35.69 -19.80 -16.38
CA VAL A 774 -35.65 -20.94 -17.33
C VAL A 774 -35.64 -20.39 -18.75
N PRO A 775 -34.60 -20.68 -19.56
CA PRO A 775 -34.53 -20.25 -20.95
C PRO A 775 -35.72 -20.79 -21.77
N ALA A 776 -36.28 -19.96 -22.64
CA ALA A 776 -37.47 -20.30 -23.45
C ALA A 776 -37.32 -21.61 -24.23
N GLY A 777 -36.14 -21.86 -24.80
CA GLY A 777 -35.80 -23.09 -25.55
C GLY A 777 -35.69 -24.35 -24.70
N LYS A 778 -35.74 -24.25 -23.36
CA LYS A 778 -35.58 -25.37 -22.40
C LYS A 778 -36.90 -25.70 -21.66
N ILE A 779 -37.99 -25.01 -21.93
CA ILE A 779 -39.28 -25.21 -21.23
C ILE A 779 -39.99 -26.44 -21.70
N ALA A 780 -40.01 -26.72 -23.01
CA ALA A 780 -40.75 -27.83 -23.62
C ALA A 780 -40.27 -29.19 -23.06
N TRP A 781 -41.21 -30.03 -22.72
CA TRP A 781 -40.94 -31.37 -22.26
C TRP A 781 -40.97 -32.35 -23.43
N THR A 782 -39.89 -33.02 -23.73
CA THR A 782 -39.81 -34.10 -24.73
C THR A 782 -39.65 -35.43 -24.00
N TYR A 783 -40.41 -36.44 -24.48
CA TYR A 783 -40.40 -37.78 -23.93
C TYR A 783 -40.36 -38.80 -25.04
N GLU A 784 -39.30 -39.60 -25.05
CA GLU A 784 -39.13 -40.66 -26.04
C GLU A 784 -38.93 -41.99 -25.31
N GLU A 785 -39.79 -42.99 -25.64
CA GLU A 785 -39.63 -44.36 -25.18
C GLU A 785 -38.83 -45.12 -26.24
N GLY A 786 -37.60 -45.51 -25.96
CA GLY A 786 -36.77 -46.26 -26.89
C GLY A 786 -37.18 -47.74 -26.98
N ASP A 787 -36.87 -48.37 -28.11
CA ASP A 787 -37.19 -49.76 -28.40
C ASP A 787 -36.68 -50.77 -27.35
N ASN A 788 -35.80 -50.38 -26.47
CA ASN A 788 -35.21 -51.20 -25.40
C ASN A 788 -35.84 -50.94 -24.02
N GLY A 789 -36.95 -50.23 -23.91
CA GLY A 789 -37.56 -49.86 -22.63
C GLY A 789 -36.77 -48.79 -21.87
N MET A 790 -35.72 -48.19 -22.46
CA MET A 790 -35.04 -47.05 -21.94
C MET A 790 -35.77 -45.76 -22.31
N PHE A 791 -36.02 -44.94 -21.35
CA PHE A 791 -36.68 -43.63 -21.53
C PHE A 791 -35.64 -42.54 -21.64
N SER A 792 -35.69 -41.75 -22.68
CA SER A 792 -35.02 -40.46 -22.76
C SER A 792 -36.06 -39.35 -22.60
N ALA A 793 -35.78 -38.43 -21.69
CA ALA A 793 -36.62 -37.25 -21.48
C ALA A 793 -35.74 -36.03 -21.29
N SER A 794 -36.18 -34.91 -21.79
CA SER A 794 -35.47 -33.61 -21.62
C SER A 794 -36.48 -32.49 -21.46
N GLY A 795 -36.04 -31.40 -20.81
CA GLY A 795 -36.84 -30.20 -20.52
C GLY A 795 -36.72 -29.77 -19.06
N ALA A 796 -37.27 -28.58 -18.77
CA ALA A 796 -37.29 -28.07 -17.42
C ALA A 796 -38.27 -28.82 -16.53
N VAL A 797 -37.86 -29.14 -15.31
CA VAL A 797 -38.70 -29.82 -14.31
C VAL A 797 -38.66 -29.07 -12.98
N VAL A 798 -39.74 -29.22 -12.23
CA VAL A 798 -39.95 -28.69 -10.90
C VAL A 798 -39.83 -29.81 -9.89
N LEU A 799 -38.87 -29.75 -8.99
CA LEU A 799 -38.78 -30.57 -7.80
C LEU A 799 -39.43 -29.81 -6.64
N THR A 800 -40.35 -30.47 -5.92
CA THR A 800 -40.88 -29.98 -4.65
C THR A 800 -40.81 -31.10 -3.62
N VAL A 801 -40.44 -30.77 -2.36
CA VAL A 801 -40.38 -31.69 -1.25
C VAL A 801 -41.27 -31.16 -0.13
N ALA A 802 -42.34 -31.86 0.17
CA ALA A 802 -43.29 -31.51 1.23
C ALA A 802 -42.86 -32.13 2.57
N GLY A 803 -43.02 -31.38 3.64
CA GLY A 803 -42.71 -31.80 4.99
C GLY A 803 -43.48 -31.03 6.06
N ASP A 804 -43.02 -31.14 7.30
CA ASP A 804 -43.58 -30.42 8.45
C ASP A 804 -42.69 -29.26 8.83
N LYS A 805 -43.26 -28.03 8.90
CA LYS A 805 -42.49 -26.80 9.28
C LYS A 805 -41.92 -26.81 10.71
N ASP A 806 -42.52 -27.65 11.58
CA ASP A 806 -42.18 -27.77 12.98
C ASP A 806 -41.12 -28.89 13.24
N ALA A 807 -40.72 -29.64 12.20
CA ALA A 807 -39.64 -30.60 12.29
C ALA A 807 -38.27 -29.91 12.46
N LEU A 808 -37.35 -30.59 13.16
CA LEU A 808 -35.97 -30.06 13.28
C LEU A 808 -35.28 -30.06 11.90
N PRO A 809 -34.53 -29.02 11.54
CA PRO A 809 -33.86 -28.94 10.25
C PRO A 809 -32.96 -30.16 9.99
N GLY A 810 -33.07 -30.78 8.82
CA GLY A 810 -32.27 -31.91 8.40
C GLY A 810 -32.68 -33.27 8.97
N THR A 811 -33.74 -33.34 9.80
CA THR A 811 -34.20 -34.62 10.39
C THR A 811 -35.36 -35.23 9.61
N GLU A 812 -36.05 -34.45 8.79
CA GLU A 812 -37.19 -34.90 7.99
C GLU A 812 -36.78 -35.18 6.53
N ASN A 813 -37.03 -36.40 6.04
CA ASN A 813 -36.72 -36.76 4.65
C ASN A 813 -37.69 -36.09 3.67
N GLY A 814 -38.94 -35.90 4.06
CA GLY A 814 -39.99 -35.32 3.26
C GLY A 814 -40.52 -36.22 2.11
N ALA A 815 -41.50 -35.72 1.40
CA ALA A 815 -42.08 -36.41 0.21
C ALA A 815 -41.82 -35.56 -1.03
N ALA A 816 -41.02 -36.11 -1.96
CA ALA A 816 -40.61 -35.42 -3.18
C ALA A 816 -41.59 -35.66 -4.35
N LYS A 817 -41.73 -34.66 -5.19
CA LYS A 817 -42.42 -34.72 -6.45
C LYS A 817 -41.64 -34.00 -7.54
N VAL A 818 -41.45 -34.66 -8.68
CA VAL A 818 -40.87 -34.08 -9.89
C VAL A 818 -41.97 -33.90 -10.92
N THR A 819 -42.08 -32.72 -11.53
CA THR A 819 -43.12 -32.42 -12.54
C THR A 819 -42.53 -31.55 -13.64
N PRO A 820 -42.77 -31.86 -14.94
CA PRO A 820 -42.33 -30.96 -16.01
C PRO A 820 -42.92 -29.57 -15.86
N LEU A 821 -42.08 -28.52 -16.07
CA LEU A 821 -42.50 -27.12 -15.92
C LEU A 821 -43.64 -26.76 -16.88
N GLU A 822 -43.68 -27.35 -18.05
CA GLU A 822 -44.73 -27.19 -19.05
C GLU A 822 -46.14 -27.47 -18.51
N MET A 823 -46.29 -28.34 -17.51
CA MET A 823 -47.57 -28.64 -16.88
C MET A 823 -48.18 -27.47 -16.08
N TYR A 824 -47.39 -26.44 -15.79
CA TYR A 824 -47.83 -25.27 -15.05
C TYR A 824 -48.25 -24.13 -15.99
N PRO A 825 -49.47 -23.61 -15.87
CA PRO A 825 -49.97 -22.55 -16.75
C PRO A 825 -49.23 -21.25 -16.49
N THR A 826 -48.83 -20.54 -17.54
CA THR A 826 -48.32 -19.19 -17.46
C THR A 826 -49.44 -18.24 -17.00
N LYS A 827 -49.13 -17.41 -15.99
CA LYS A 827 -50.08 -16.43 -15.44
C LYS A 827 -49.49 -15.04 -15.42
N GLY A 828 -50.33 -14.07 -15.16
CA GLY A 828 -49.87 -12.69 -14.96
C GLY A 828 -49.05 -12.55 -13.65
N ARG A 829 -48.00 -11.74 -13.69
CA ARG A 829 -47.19 -11.34 -12.55
C ARG A 829 -48.04 -10.76 -11.41
N GLY A 830 -47.67 -11.01 -10.16
CA GLY A 830 -48.37 -10.50 -8.96
C GLY A 830 -49.63 -11.28 -8.59
N THR A 831 -49.86 -12.47 -9.18
CA THR A 831 -50.95 -13.40 -8.83
C THR A 831 -50.48 -14.47 -7.84
N GLY A 832 -51.40 -15.24 -7.23
CA GLY A 832 -51.10 -16.25 -6.22
C GLY A 832 -50.66 -17.62 -6.76
N GLY A 833 -50.39 -17.76 -8.07
CA GLY A 833 -49.92 -19.03 -8.66
C GLY A 833 -50.93 -20.16 -8.71
N VAL A 834 -50.45 -21.40 -8.83
CA VAL A 834 -51.19 -22.66 -8.79
C VAL A 834 -50.49 -23.64 -7.86
N ARG A 835 -51.23 -24.63 -7.33
CA ARG A 835 -50.62 -25.64 -6.44
C ARG A 835 -49.65 -26.52 -7.21
N SER A 836 -48.43 -26.70 -6.68
CA SER A 836 -47.36 -27.54 -7.24
C SER A 836 -47.35 -28.95 -6.65
N GLN A 837 -47.75 -29.12 -5.40
CA GLN A 837 -47.84 -30.43 -4.71
C GLN A 837 -48.98 -30.41 -3.70
N ARG A 838 -49.67 -31.54 -3.54
CA ARG A 838 -50.71 -31.73 -2.52
C ARG A 838 -50.06 -32.25 -1.25
N PHE A 839 -50.27 -31.56 -0.13
CA PHE A 839 -49.84 -31.99 1.20
C PHE A 839 -50.71 -33.17 1.70
N LEU A 840 -50.05 -34.18 2.22
CA LEU A 840 -50.66 -35.29 2.94
C LEU A 840 -50.75 -35.01 4.44
N LYS A 841 -51.37 -35.90 5.21
CA LYS A 841 -51.50 -35.78 6.65
C LYS A 841 -50.10 -35.79 7.31
N GLY A 842 -49.77 -34.74 8.06
CA GLY A 842 -48.46 -34.49 8.66
C GLY A 842 -47.53 -33.56 7.84
N GLN A 843 -48.00 -33.17 6.64
CA GLN A 843 -47.27 -32.20 5.80
C GLN A 843 -48.03 -30.89 5.79
N ASN A 844 -47.34 -29.77 5.99
CA ASN A 844 -47.94 -28.43 6.06
C ASN A 844 -47.14 -27.35 5.31
N THR A 845 -45.94 -27.69 4.81
CA THR A 845 -45.07 -26.79 4.08
C THR A 845 -44.23 -27.50 3.04
N LEU A 846 -43.69 -26.77 2.04
CA LEU A 846 -42.56 -27.24 1.27
C LEU A 846 -41.27 -26.93 2.05
N ILE A 847 -40.50 -27.96 2.29
CA ILE A 847 -39.20 -27.86 2.96
C ILE A 847 -38.03 -27.63 1.96
N PHE A 848 -38.23 -28.03 0.69
CA PHE A 848 -37.29 -27.81 -0.40
C PHE A 848 -38.03 -27.64 -1.72
N ALA A 849 -37.54 -26.79 -2.61
CA ALA A 849 -37.97 -26.68 -4.00
C ALA A 849 -36.86 -26.22 -4.93
N ARG A 850 -36.81 -26.73 -6.13
CA ARG A 850 -35.86 -26.36 -7.18
C ARG A 850 -36.50 -26.48 -8.56
N VAL A 851 -36.11 -25.60 -9.48
CA VAL A 851 -36.40 -25.75 -10.91
C VAL A 851 -35.04 -25.95 -11.60
N GLY A 852 -34.95 -26.99 -12.41
CA GLY A 852 -33.73 -27.36 -13.13
C GLY A 852 -34.04 -28.16 -14.39
N MET A 853 -32.98 -28.56 -15.09
CA MET A 853 -33.10 -29.39 -16.29
C MET A 853 -33.14 -30.86 -15.93
N TYR A 854 -34.02 -31.62 -16.58
CA TYR A 854 -34.01 -33.08 -16.42
C TYR A 854 -32.86 -33.71 -17.23
N PRO A 855 -32.13 -34.67 -16.64
CA PRO A 855 -32.30 -35.31 -15.33
C PRO A 855 -31.83 -34.46 -14.17
N LEU A 856 -32.71 -34.36 -13.14
CA LEU A 856 -32.34 -33.74 -11.86
C LEU A 856 -31.63 -34.73 -10.96
N HIS A 857 -30.57 -34.27 -10.30
CA HIS A 857 -29.87 -35.02 -9.28
C HIS A 857 -29.96 -34.30 -7.93
N ALA A 858 -30.08 -35.09 -6.86
CA ALA A 858 -30.13 -34.54 -5.50
C ALA A 858 -29.15 -35.28 -4.58
N SER A 859 -28.67 -34.60 -3.58
CA SER A 859 -27.83 -35.18 -2.54
C SER A 859 -28.16 -34.62 -1.15
N THR A 860 -27.79 -35.38 -0.13
CA THR A 860 -27.83 -34.96 1.27
C THR A 860 -26.73 -33.89 1.55
N GLU A 861 -26.78 -33.23 2.70
CA GLU A 861 -25.73 -32.32 3.16
C GLU A 861 -24.32 -32.97 3.22
N GLY A 862 -24.28 -34.27 3.55
CA GLY A 862 -23.03 -35.05 3.53
C GLY A 862 -22.57 -35.48 2.14
N GLY A 863 -23.32 -35.18 1.07
CA GLY A 863 -22.96 -35.50 -0.32
C GLY A 863 -23.44 -36.86 -0.81
N SER A 864 -24.19 -37.66 0.00
CA SER A 864 -24.75 -38.91 -0.45
C SER A 864 -25.89 -38.68 -1.43
N PRO A 865 -25.96 -39.41 -2.56
CA PRO A 865 -27.01 -39.25 -3.55
C PRO A 865 -28.39 -39.58 -2.96
N VAL A 866 -29.43 -38.82 -3.37
CA VAL A 866 -30.84 -39.06 -3.02
C VAL A 866 -31.59 -39.36 -4.28
N GLU A 867 -32.20 -40.53 -4.32
CA GLU A 867 -33.01 -40.98 -5.48
C GLU A 867 -34.31 -40.19 -5.54
N LEU A 868 -34.55 -39.49 -6.66
CA LEU A 868 -35.76 -38.70 -6.91
C LEU A 868 -36.83 -39.56 -7.65
N PRO A 869 -38.12 -39.31 -7.38
CA PRO A 869 -39.20 -39.99 -8.11
C PRO A 869 -39.20 -39.64 -9.61
N LYS A 870 -39.71 -40.57 -10.44
CA LYS A 870 -39.94 -40.28 -11.87
C LYS A 870 -40.91 -39.09 -12.06
N PRO A 871 -40.77 -38.31 -13.15
CA PRO A 871 -41.64 -37.18 -13.42
C PRO A 871 -43.13 -37.55 -13.44
N ASP A 872 -43.94 -36.85 -12.64
CA ASP A 872 -45.42 -36.99 -12.60
C ASP A 872 -46.04 -35.82 -13.39
N MET A 873 -46.79 -36.15 -14.43
CA MET A 873 -47.46 -35.18 -15.32
C MET A 873 -48.65 -34.46 -14.65
N ARG A 874 -49.06 -34.88 -13.47
CA ARG A 874 -50.13 -34.24 -12.68
C ARG A 874 -49.52 -33.17 -11.77
N ARG A 875 -49.78 -31.92 -12.07
CA ARG A 875 -49.19 -30.77 -11.35
C ARG A 875 -49.51 -30.73 -9.86
N ASP A 876 -50.69 -31.27 -9.42
CA ASP A 876 -51.20 -31.17 -8.04
C ASP A 876 -51.23 -32.52 -7.30
N ALA A 877 -50.52 -33.53 -7.76
CA ALA A 877 -50.37 -34.80 -7.07
C ALA A 877 -49.60 -34.66 -5.76
N SER A 878 -49.71 -35.66 -4.87
CA SER A 878 -48.86 -35.78 -3.68
C SER A 878 -47.47 -36.29 -4.05
N GLY A 879 -46.47 -36.06 -3.21
CA GLY A 879 -45.12 -36.59 -3.37
C GLY A 879 -45.01 -38.07 -2.98
N VAL A 880 -43.81 -38.62 -3.21
CA VAL A 880 -43.35 -39.95 -2.79
C VAL A 880 -42.29 -39.71 -1.67
N ASP A 881 -42.39 -40.49 -0.58
CA ASP A 881 -41.47 -40.37 0.54
C ASP A 881 -40.02 -40.64 0.12
N LEU A 882 -39.10 -39.81 0.56
CA LEU A 882 -37.68 -39.95 0.30
C LEU A 882 -36.98 -40.81 1.34
N ALA A 883 -35.92 -41.50 0.94
CA ALA A 883 -35.07 -42.29 1.83
C ALA A 883 -34.13 -41.42 2.71
N ALA A 884 -33.80 -40.21 2.24
CA ALA A 884 -32.95 -39.25 2.92
C ALA A 884 -33.35 -37.81 2.58
N PRO A 885 -33.01 -36.82 3.43
CA PRO A 885 -33.31 -35.40 3.18
C PRO A 885 -32.53 -34.87 1.99
N VAL A 886 -33.16 -34.01 1.19
CA VAL A 886 -32.50 -33.29 0.08
C VAL A 886 -31.92 -31.96 0.61
N ALA A 887 -30.60 -31.79 0.48
CA ALA A 887 -29.92 -30.54 0.77
C ALA A 887 -29.48 -29.79 -0.50
N PHE A 888 -28.97 -30.53 -1.51
CA PHE A 888 -28.51 -29.97 -2.78
C PHE A 888 -29.25 -30.64 -3.95
N CYS A 889 -29.50 -29.84 -5.01
CA CYS A 889 -30.11 -30.32 -6.23
C CYS A 889 -29.70 -29.48 -7.43
N GLY A 890 -29.33 -30.10 -8.58
CA GLY A 890 -28.94 -29.40 -9.80
C GLY A 890 -28.85 -30.26 -11.05
#